data_a208d46ad7dc77d673403ad592f59851
#
_entry.id   a208d46ad7dc77d673403ad592f59851
#
_cell.length_a   1.000
_cell.length_b   1.000
_cell.length_c   1.000
_cell.angle_alpha   90.00
_cell.angle_beta   90.00
_cell.angle_gamma   90.00
#
_symmetry.space_group_name_H-M   'P 1'
#
loop_
_entity.id
_entity.type
_entity.pdbx_description
1 polymer ?
#
loop_
_entity_poly.entity_id
_entity_poly.type
_entity_poly.pdbx_seq_one_letter_code
_entity_poly.pdbx_strand_id
1 'polypeptide(L)'
;MNPKQKKLLTRIIVALVLFVAIEVAAQTGVLAAAFGTPGDVYAEFALFLIPYLIAGYDVIAGALRGLVHGHALDEDFLMTVATFGAFALVLFPDTEPHMAEGAAVMLFFQVGELFQSYAVDKSRQSIADMMDIAPEYANVMEEGKLKQVDPFELAPDDEFIVMPGERIPLDGTVLTGESQIDTAALTGESVPRTARPGDEVISGCVNLTAKLVVRATKPFEDSTVSRILELVENAAEKKAHTENFITRFARVYTPIVVGVAAVLAIAPPLLFGGQWSDWILRGLTFLVVSCPCALVISVPLSFFGGIGGASRLGILVKGSNYLEALGSTETVVFDKTGTLTDGTFSVTELIDAPGASETELIDIAAAAESFSTHPIAQSVRAYRDSLTTDARPDSDNDTNLAQPDSDSTTTGARPDSGSTTTAERVRDVREISGQGVEAVVDGRNVLVGNGKLMAAHDIAFTATDVPGTVLYVAADGTYLGAIVIADTVKPDAARAIADLRAAGVKKTVMLTGDRTPVARAVAAELGIDEVHAELLPQDKVAEVEALLAQTERDTNGKGKLAFVGDGINDAPVLTRADIGIAMGAMGSDAAIEAADIVLMNDDPDDIARAIHLARRTMGIVWQNIVFALGVKFAVLVLAAFGIANMWMAVFADVGVAVIAILNAMRAMNVKRYLD
;
A
#
# COMPACT_ATOMS: atom_id res chain seq x y z
N MET A 1 1.69 -11.76 23.52
CA MET A 1 2.77 -11.20 24.37
C MET A 1 4.03 -12.00 24.20
N ASN A 2 5.12 -11.33 23.86
CA ASN A 2 6.43 -11.94 23.71
C ASN A 2 7.06 -12.26 25.10
N PRO A 3 8.17 -13.08 25.17
CA PRO A 3 8.80 -13.45 26.45
C PRO A 3 9.26 -12.25 27.29
N LYS A 4 9.71 -11.16 26.66
CA LYS A 4 10.13 -9.93 27.35
C LYS A 4 8.95 -9.23 28.03
N GLN A 5 7.83 -9.11 27.33
CA GLN A 5 6.59 -8.52 27.87
C GLN A 5 6.01 -9.34 29.03
N LYS A 6 6.04 -10.67 28.93
CA LYS A 6 5.61 -11.54 30.06
C LYS A 6 6.47 -11.32 31.29
N LYS A 7 7.79 -11.20 31.11
CA LYS A 7 8.73 -10.92 32.22
C LYS A 7 8.47 -9.55 32.84
N LEU A 8 8.22 -8.51 32.00
CA LEU A 8 7.87 -7.17 32.46
C LEU A 8 6.55 -7.18 33.24
N LEU A 9 5.49 -7.83 32.72
CA LEU A 9 4.21 -7.97 33.39
C LEU A 9 4.35 -8.63 34.77
N THR A 10 5.09 -9.74 34.87
CA THR A 10 5.33 -10.42 36.14
C THR A 10 6.00 -9.49 37.13
N ARG A 11 6.99 -8.72 36.72
CA ARG A 11 7.71 -7.75 37.52
C ARG A 11 6.80 -6.63 38.03
N ILE A 12 5.96 -6.07 37.16
CA ILE A 12 4.95 -5.06 37.51
C ILE A 12 3.98 -5.61 38.57
N ILE A 13 3.46 -6.83 38.37
CA ILE A 13 2.53 -7.46 39.34
C ILE A 13 3.19 -7.62 40.69
N VAL A 14 4.43 -8.13 40.74
CA VAL A 14 5.16 -8.31 42.03
C VAL A 14 5.38 -6.96 42.70
N ALA A 15 5.83 -5.96 41.96
CA ALA A 15 6.06 -4.63 42.52
C ALA A 15 4.77 -3.96 42.98
N LEU A 16 3.65 -4.15 42.25
CA LEU A 16 2.33 -3.62 42.63
C LEU A 16 1.80 -4.26 43.94
N VAL A 17 1.92 -5.59 44.06
CA VAL A 17 1.49 -6.30 45.31
C VAL A 17 2.30 -5.82 46.51
N LEU A 18 3.63 -5.66 46.34
CA LEU A 18 4.48 -5.14 47.40
C LEU A 18 4.11 -3.69 47.75
N PHE A 19 3.92 -2.84 46.71
CA PHE A 19 3.53 -1.44 46.89
C PHE A 19 2.23 -1.32 47.70
N VAL A 20 1.18 -2.04 47.29
CA VAL A 20 -0.13 -2.02 48.01
C VAL A 20 0.00 -2.52 49.45
N ALA A 21 0.77 -3.58 49.67
CA ALA A 21 1.00 -4.11 51.02
C ALA A 21 1.69 -3.09 51.94
N ILE A 22 2.72 -2.38 51.41
CA ILE A 22 3.43 -1.35 52.16
C ILE A 22 2.55 -0.13 52.42
N GLU A 23 1.78 0.31 51.42
CA GLU A 23 0.86 1.44 51.53
C GLU A 23 -0.22 1.18 52.59
N VAL A 24 -0.82 -0.01 52.61
CA VAL A 24 -1.76 -0.42 53.64
C VAL A 24 -1.10 -0.44 55.03
N ALA A 25 0.12 -0.95 55.14
CA ALA A 25 0.85 -0.97 56.42
C ALA A 25 1.18 0.46 56.92
N ALA A 26 1.51 1.38 56.02
CA ALA A 26 1.75 2.78 56.32
C ALA A 26 0.46 3.46 56.82
N GLN A 27 -0.63 3.35 56.04
CA GLN A 27 -1.92 3.98 56.38
C GLN A 27 -2.59 3.41 57.64
N THR A 28 -2.38 2.15 57.96
CA THR A 28 -2.92 1.52 59.16
C THR A 28 -2.11 1.82 60.44
N GLY A 29 -0.99 2.59 60.29
CA GLY A 29 -0.13 2.94 61.42
C GLY A 29 0.72 1.78 61.96
N VAL A 30 0.76 0.65 61.29
CA VAL A 30 1.59 -0.51 61.67
C VAL A 30 3.06 -0.16 61.70
N LEU A 31 3.53 0.66 60.74
CA LEU A 31 4.94 1.10 60.68
C LEU A 31 5.26 2.04 61.82
N ALA A 32 4.39 3.00 62.13
CA ALA A 32 4.57 3.90 63.26
C ALA A 32 4.55 3.15 64.62
N ALA A 33 3.72 2.14 64.76
CA ALA A 33 3.69 1.27 65.93
C ALA A 33 4.95 0.40 66.10
N ALA A 34 5.56 -0.03 64.97
CA ALA A 34 6.73 -0.90 64.98
C ALA A 34 8.07 -0.14 65.18
N PHE A 35 8.19 1.03 64.56
CA PHE A 35 9.47 1.76 64.48
C PHE A 35 9.48 3.08 65.26
N GLY A 36 8.33 3.58 65.69
CA GLY A 36 8.18 4.88 66.34
C GLY A 36 8.53 6.07 65.43
N THR A 37 8.12 7.29 65.87
CA THR A 37 8.44 8.52 65.13
C THR A 37 9.80 9.07 65.56
N PRO A 38 10.77 9.43 64.68
CA PRO A 38 10.69 9.49 63.21
C PRO A 38 11.17 8.20 62.49
N GLY A 39 11.28 7.07 63.17
CA GLY A 39 11.76 5.81 62.59
C GLY A 39 10.84 5.25 61.50
N ASP A 40 9.53 5.53 61.61
CA ASP A 40 8.50 5.15 60.60
C ASP A 40 8.80 5.73 59.22
N VAL A 41 9.22 6.99 59.09
CA VAL A 41 9.53 7.65 57.82
C VAL A 41 10.72 6.97 57.11
N TYR A 42 11.76 6.61 57.89
CA TYR A 42 12.91 5.89 57.33
C TYR A 42 12.59 4.45 56.95
N ALA A 43 11.68 3.82 57.71
CA ALA A 43 11.18 2.49 57.39
C ALA A 43 10.33 2.53 56.09
N GLU A 44 9.45 3.52 55.93
CA GLU A 44 8.68 3.75 54.71
C GLU A 44 9.62 3.97 53.49
N PHE A 45 10.67 4.82 53.68
CA PHE A 45 11.67 5.05 52.63
C PHE A 45 12.29 3.72 52.16
N ALA A 46 12.79 2.92 53.09
CA ALA A 46 13.44 1.65 52.77
C ALA A 46 12.49 0.64 52.14
N LEU A 47 11.26 0.60 52.63
CA LEU A 47 10.23 -0.32 52.12
C LEU A 47 9.72 0.05 50.74
N PHE A 48 9.40 1.33 50.48
CA PHE A 48 8.98 1.78 49.13
C PHE A 48 10.10 1.74 48.09
N LEU A 49 11.35 1.80 48.51
CA LEU A 49 12.50 1.62 47.61
C LEU A 49 12.52 0.22 46.98
N ILE A 50 11.97 -0.81 47.63
CA ILE A 50 11.94 -2.19 47.12
C ILE A 50 11.07 -2.29 45.85
N PRO A 51 9.74 -2.00 45.90
CA PRO A 51 8.91 -2.03 44.70
C PRO A 51 9.37 -1.03 43.64
N TYR A 52 9.92 0.13 44.01
CA TYR A 52 10.50 1.11 43.08
C TYR A 52 11.66 0.52 42.29
N LEU A 53 12.63 -0.14 42.95
CA LEU A 53 13.76 -0.78 42.27
C LEU A 53 13.33 -2.02 41.47
N ILE A 54 12.39 -2.81 41.96
CA ILE A 54 11.86 -3.95 41.21
C ILE A 54 11.16 -3.48 39.94
N ALA A 55 10.37 -2.44 40.00
CA ALA A 55 9.69 -1.88 38.83
C ALA A 55 10.67 -1.19 37.88
N GLY A 56 11.57 -0.33 38.38
CA GLY A 56 12.28 0.67 37.61
C GLY A 56 13.75 0.40 37.33
N TYR A 57 14.31 -0.80 37.65
CA TYR A 57 15.75 -1.01 37.51
C TYR A 57 16.26 -0.81 36.06
N ASP A 58 15.46 -1.14 35.05
CA ASP A 58 15.80 -0.97 33.62
C ASP A 58 15.75 0.50 33.20
N VAL A 59 14.77 1.27 33.68
CA VAL A 59 14.66 2.73 33.49
C VAL A 59 15.86 3.43 34.10
N ILE A 60 16.20 3.09 35.36
CA ILE A 60 17.37 3.66 36.05
C ILE A 60 18.66 3.29 35.32
N ALA A 61 18.80 2.04 34.87
CA ALA A 61 19.97 1.62 34.10
C ALA A 61 20.01 2.28 32.70
N GLY A 62 18.85 2.56 32.10
CA GLY A 62 18.71 3.35 30.86
C GLY A 62 19.20 4.78 31.06
N ALA A 63 18.69 5.45 32.09
CA ALA A 63 19.09 6.82 32.46
C ALA A 63 20.60 6.95 32.70
N LEU A 64 21.19 6.02 33.46
CA LEU A 64 22.64 6.02 33.72
C LEU A 64 23.45 5.78 32.42
N ARG A 65 23.03 4.91 31.56
CA ARG A 65 23.67 4.67 30.27
C ARG A 65 23.56 5.88 29.35
N GLY A 66 22.36 6.51 29.28
CA GLY A 66 22.13 7.73 28.51
C GLY A 66 23.05 8.87 28.96
N LEU A 67 23.20 9.05 30.28
CA LEU A 67 24.11 10.06 30.86
C LEU A 67 25.57 9.84 30.46
N VAL A 68 26.05 8.60 30.46
CA VAL A 68 27.44 8.25 30.10
C VAL A 68 27.69 8.43 28.59
N HIS A 69 26.68 8.19 27.73
CA HIS A 69 26.83 8.28 26.27
C HIS A 69 26.41 9.64 25.68
N GLY A 70 26.14 10.65 26.51
CA GLY A 70 25.81 12.01 26.07
C GLY A 70 24.36 12.22 25.62
N HIS A 71 23.47 11.26 25.86
CA HIS A 71 22.03 11.36 25.70
C HIS A 71 21.31 11.62 27.03
N ALA A 72 21.77 12.63 27.76
CA ALA A 72 21.43 12.89 29.16
C ALA A 72 19.98 13.38 29.40
N LEU A 73 19.16 13.58 28.37
CA LEU A 73 17.81 14.15 28.52
C LEU A 73 16.76 13.28 27.79
N ASP A 74 16.87 11.95 27.93
CA ASP A 74 15.87 11.00 27.47
C ASP A 74 14.75 10.82 28.52
N GLU A 75 13.72 10.07 28.16
CA GLU A 75 12.56 9.80 29.01
C GLU A 75 12.93 9.03 30.29
N ASP A 76 13.85 8.07 30.18
CA ASP A 76 14.34 7.29 31.32
C ASP A 76 15.01 8.18 32.36
N PHE A 77 15.82 9.15 31.90
CA PHE A 77 16.47 10.12 32.76
C PHE A 77 15.46 11.04 33.47
N LEU A 78 14.48 11.58 32.71
CA LEU A 78 13.46 12.47 33.28
C LEU A 78 12.63 11.74 34.35
N MET A 79 12.22 10.51 34.06
CA MET A 79 11.45 9.68 35.00
C MET A 79 12.27 9.31 36.23
N THR A 80 13.54 8.94 36.03
CA THR A 80 14.44 8.61 37.16
C THR A 80 14.67 9.83 38.05
N VAL A 81 14.94 11.00 37.46
CA VAL A 81 15.16 12.25 38.24
C VAL A 81 13.89 12.65 38.99
N ALA A 82 12.72 12.58 38.34
CA ALA A 82 11.46 12.98 38.96
C ALA A 82 11.07 12.05 40.13
N THR A 83 11.15 10.73 39.91
CA THR A 83 10.74 9.74 40.92
C THR A 83 11.75 9.65 42.05
N PHE A 84 13.06 9.63 41.75
CA PHE A 84 14.09 9.64 42.78
C PHE A 84 14.10 10.97 43.56
N GLY A 85 13.83 12.10 42.88
CA GLY A 85 13.65 13.40 43.51
C GLY A 85 12.52 13.41 44.53
N ALA A 86 11.40 12.72 44.27
CA ALA A 86 10.30 12.55 45.22
C ALA A 86 10.74 11.79 46.48
N PHE A 87 11.55 10.75 46.34
CA PHE A 87 12.17 10.06 47.49
C PHE A 87 13.15 10.99 48.26
N ALA A 88 13.92 11.82 47.55
CA ALA A 88 14.90 12.71 48.18
C ALA A 88 14.25 13.86 48.97
N LEU A 89 12.96 14.15 48.77
CA LEU A 89 12.23 15.15 49.56
C LEU A 89 12.20 14.84 51.06
N VAL A 90 12.37 13.58 51.43
CA VAL A 90 12.48 13.18 52.84
C VAL A 90 13.64 13.85 53.59
N LEU A 91 14.64 14.35 52.85
CA LEU A 91 15.80 15.06 53.43
C LEU A 91 15.49 16.50 53.85
N PHE A 92 14.33 17.04 53.48
CA PHE A 92 13.91 18.38 53.86
C PHE A 92 13.08 18.30 55.16
N PRO A 93 13.42 19.07 56.18
CA PRO A 93 12.63 19.11 57.43
C PRO A 93 11.24 19.66 57.16
N ASP A 94 10.25 19.13 57.90
CA ASP A 94 8.86 19.53 57.82
C ASP A 94 8.12 19.23 56.46
N THR A 95 8.60 18.23 55.74
CA THR A 95 8.02 17.83 54.44
C THR A 95 7.19 16.53 54.65
N GLU A 96 5.99 16.49 54.04
CA GLU A 96 5.24 15.23 53.97
C GLU A 96 6.01 14.21 53.08
N PRO A 97 5.99 12.92 53.43
CA PRO A 97 6.71 11.91 52.67
C PRO A 97 6.02 11.66 51.33
N HIS A 98 6.77 11.79 50.23
CA HIS A 98 6.28 11.56 48.86
C HIS A 98 6.85 10.28 48.21
N MET A 99 7.30 9.32 49.02
CA MET A 99 7.93 8.09 48.55
C MET A 99 6.93 7.15 47.87
N ALA A 100 5.71 7.06 48.40
CA ALA A 100 4.63 6.30 47.79
C ALA A 100 4.30 6.84 46.39
N GLU A 101 4.23 8.16 46.26
CA GLU A 101 3.96 8.80 44.96
C GLU A 101 5.09 8.52 43.96
N GLY A 102 6.37 8.62 44.36
CA GLY A 102 7.51 8.31 43.50
C GLY A 102 7.52 6.85 43.03
N ALA A 103 7.23 5.91 43.95
CA ALA A 103 7.14 4.48 43.61
C ALA A 103 5.94 4.17 42.70
N ALA A 104 4.80 4.81 42.95
CA ALA A 104 3.60 4.67 42.14
C ALA A 104 3.83 5.21 40.71
N VAL A 105 4.45 6.38 40.57
CA VAL A 105 4.78 6.96 39.26
C VAL A 105 5.62 6.01 38.43
N MET A 106 6.66 5.40 39.02
CA MET A 106 7.50 4.41 38.34
C MET A 106 6.71 3.16 37.93
N LEU A 107 5.81 2.68 38.79
CA LEU A 107 4.92 1.55 38.47
C LEU A 107 3.98 1.86 37.31
N PHE A 108 3.32 3.02 37.33
CA PHE A 108 2.42 3.42 36.25
C PHE A 108 3.18 3.66 34.92
N PHE A 109 4.37 4.21 34.99
CA PHE A 109 5.23 4.35 33.81
C PHE A 109 5.52 2.99 33.20
N GLN A 110 5.89 1.98 33.99
CA GLN A 110 6.12 0.62 33.52
C GLN A 110 4.86 -0.06 32.95
N VAL A 111 3.68 0.22 33.51
CA VAL A 111 2.40 -0.23 32.93
C VAL A 111 2.20 0.42 31.55
N GLY A 112 2.50 1.70 31.42
CA GLY A 112 2.46 2.43 30.14
C GLY A 112 3.39 1.82 29.11
N GLU A 113 4.65 1.56 29.47
CA GLU A 113 5.67 0.93 28.63
C GLU A 113 5.24 -0.47 28.16
N LEU A 114 4.67 -1.29 29.06
CA LEU A 114 4.15 -2.60 28.72
C LEU A 114 3.01 -2.50 27.69
N PHE A 115 2.05 -1.60 27.93
CA PHE A 115 0.91 -1.40 27.02
C PHE A 115 1.38 -0.91 25.65
N GLN A 116 2.32 0.03 25.63
CA GLN A 116 2.95 0.57 24.45
C GLN A 116 3.66 -0.51 23.64
N SER A 117 4.56 -1.27 24.28
CA SER A 117 5.27 -2.39 23.65
C SER A 117 4.31 -3.43 23.08
N TYR A 118 3.25 -3.75 23.82
CA TYR A 118 2.22 -4.68 23.35
C TYR A 118 1.45 -4.16 22.15
N ALA A 119 1.07 -2.87 22.15
CA ALA A 119 0.33 -2.26 21.06
C ALA A 119 1.16 -2.16 19.77
N VAL A 120 2.44 -1.78 19.90
CA VAL A 120 3.39 -1.73 18.77
C VAL A 120 3.62 -3.13 18.20
N ASP A 121 3.87 -4.13 19.05
CA ASP A 121 4.05 -5.50 18.58
C ASP A 121 2.78 -6.05 17.92
N LYS A 122 1.60 -5.78 18.49
CA LYS A 122 0.32 -6.18 17.91
C LYS A 122 0.08 -5.54 16.54
N SER A 123 0.44 -4.26 16.38
CA SER A 123 0.34 -3.56 15.10
C SER A 123 1.31 -4.14 14.08
N ARG A 124 2.57 -4.37 14.46
CA ARG A 124 3.56 -5.04 13.60
C ARG A 124 3.13 -6.46 13.25
N GLN A 125 2.60 -7.20 14.19
CA GLN A 125 2.11 -8.56 13.97
C GLN A 125 0.89 -8.57 13.04
N SER A 126 -0.02 -7.59 13.14
CA SER A 126 -1.14 -7.46 12.20
C SER A 126 -0.67 -7.13 10.77
N ILE A 127 0.46 -6.46 10.60
CA ILE A 127 1.11 -6.25 9.31
C ILE A 127 1.79 -7.56 8.86
N ALA A 128 2.49 -8.25 9.77
CA ALA A 128 3.10 -9.55 9.49
C ALA A 128 2.05 -10.65 9.21
N ASP A 129 0.90 -10.65 9.89
CA ASP A 129 -0.23 -11.56 9.60
C ASP A 129 -0.85 -11.30 8.21
N MET A 130 -0.69 -10.08 7.65
CA MET A 130 -0.96 -9.79 6.24
C MET A 130 0.15 -10.31 5.33
N MET A 131 1.36 -10.46 5.85
CA MET A 131 2.52 -11.06 5.20
C MET A 131 2.49 -12.60 5.27
N ASP A 132 1.46 -13.20 5.87
CA ASP A 132 1.19 -14.66 5.81
C ASP A 132 0.75 -15.12 4.40
N ILE A 133 1.14 -14.33 3.38
CA ILE A 133 1.07 -14.69 1.97
C ILE A 133 2.28 -15.53 1.54
N ALA A 134 3.35 -15.56 2.33
CA ALA A 134 4.54 -16.33 2.01
C ALA A 134 4.23 -17.85 2.06
N PRO A 135 4.56 -18.59 1.02
CA PRO A 135 4.44 -20.04 0.99
C PRO A 135 5.50 -20.66 1.90
N GLU A 136 5.10 -21.63 2.73
CA GLU A 136 6.02 -22.32 3.64
C GLU A 136 6.84 -23.41 2.94
N TYR A 137 6.36 -23.96 1.83
CA TYR A 137 6.97 -25.03 1.08
C TYR A 137 6.51 -25.04 -0.38
N ALA A 138 7.26 -25.74 -1.22
CA ALA A 138 6.91 -26.11 -2.57
C ALA A 138 6.87 -27.63 -2.73
N ASN A 139 5.91 -28.16 -3.50
CA ASN A 139 5.87 -29.59 -3.80
C ASN A 139 6.56 -29.86 -5.14
N VAL A 140 7.54 -30.72 -5.17
CA VAL A 140 8.23 -31.18 -6.38
C VAL A 140 8.04 -32.68 -6.56
N MET A 141 8.19 -33.17 -7.80
CA MET A 141 8.15 -34.60 -8.10
C MET A 141 9.57 -35.15 -8.15
N GLU A 142 9.97 -35.92 -7.16
CA GLU A 142 11.28 -36.61 -7.11
C GLU A 142 11.04 -38.12 -7.12
N GLU A 143 11.63 -38.84 -8.09
CA GLU A 143 11.46 -40.30 -8.27
C GLU A 143 10.00 -40.80 -8.28
N GLY A 144 9.06 -39.99 -8.81
CA GLY A 144 7.64 -40.33 -8.86
C GLY A 144 6.86 -40.14 -7.55
N LYS A 145 7.45 -39.50 -6.54
CA LYS A 145 6.83 -39.16 -5.26
C LYS A 145 6.83 -37.65 -5.06
N LEU A 146 5.76 -37.14 -4.46
CA LEU A 146 5.69 -35.76 -4.00
C LEU A 146 6.65 -35.58 -2.82
N LYS A 147 7.53 -34.59 -2.94
CA LYS A 147 8.45 -34.14 -1.90
C LYS A 147 8.27 -32.67 -1.66
N GLN A 148 8.17 -32.30 -0.39
CA GLN A 148 8.17 -30.89 0.01
C GLN A 148 9.61 -30.39 0.13
N VAL A 149 9.88 -29.25 -0.50
CA VAL A 149 11.18 -28.56 -0.46
C VAL A 149 10.95 -27.12 -0.05
N ASP A 150 12.01 -26.46 0.41
CA ASP A 150 11.97 -25.03 0.65
C ASP A 150 11.82 -24.28 -0.71
N PRO A 151 10.93 -23.29 -0.84
CA PRO A 151 10.83 -22.49 -2.06
C PRO A 151 12.15 -21.88 -2.53
N PHE A 152 13.08 -21.59 -1.62
CA PHE A 152 14.44 -21.12 -1.95
C PHE A 152 15.33 -22.14 -2.68
N GLU A 153 14.98 -23.43 -2.64
CA GLU A 153 15.74 -24.47 -3.33
C GLU A 153 15.37 -24.58 -4.82
N LEU A 154 14.28 -23.92 -5.26
CA LEU A 154 13.82 -23.98 -6.64
C LEU A 154 14.49 -22.91 -7.50
N ALA A 155 14.98 -23.34 -8.66
CA ALA A 155 15.55 -22.49 -9.69
C ALA A 155 14.52 -22.18 -10.80
N PRO A 156 14.74 -21.15 -11.62
CA PRO A 156 13.98 -20.94 -12.84
C PRO A 156 14.00 -22.20 -13.73
N ASP A 157 12.88 -22.49 -14.39
CA ASP A 157 12.59 -23.69 -15.18
C ASP A 157 12.31 -24.98 -14.38
N ASP A 158 12.44 -24.98 -13.06
CA ASP A 158 12.01 -26.11 -12.24
C ASP A 158 10.47 -26.25 -12.24
N GLU A 159 10.01 -27.51 -12.19
CA GLU A 159 8.58 -27.82 -12.14
C GLU A 159 8.13 -28.10 -10.71
N PHE A 160 7.07 -27.43 -10.30
CA PHE A 160 6.43 -27.64 -9.00
C PHE A 160 4.93 -27.89 -9.14
N ILE A 161 4.36 -28.49 -8.12
CA ILE A 161 2.95 -28.89 -8.08
C ILE A 161 2.23 -28.11 -7.00
N VAL A 162 1.06 -27.56 -7.33
CA VAL A 162 0.19 -26.86 -6.40
C VAL A 162 -1.12 -27.61 -6.28
N MET A 163 -1.41 -28.14 -5.10
CA MET A 163 -2.66 -28.83 -4.82
C MET A 163 -3.78 -27.85 -4.46
N PRO A 164 -5.05 -28.25 -4.56
CA PRO A 164 -6.16 -27.44 -4.09
C PRO A 164 -6.01 -27.06 -2.60
N GLY A 165 -6.21 -25.79 -2.29
CA GLY A 165 -6.02 -25.20 -0.95
C GLY A 165 -4.58 -24.80 -0.62
N GLU A 166 -3.61 -25.08 -1.49
CA GLU A 166 -2.22 -24.67 -1.28
C GLU A 166 -1.92 -23.30 -1.91
N ARG A 167 -0.95 -22.61 -1.34
CA ARG A 167 -0.39 -21.38 -1.92
C ARG A 167 0.59 -21.70 -3.02
N ILE A 168 0.60 -20.89 -4.06
CA ILE A 168 1.57 -20.95 -5.16
C ILE A 168 2.92 -20.48 -4.62
N PRO A 169 3.97 -21.33 -4.67
CA PRO A 169 5.24 -21.02 -4.03
C PRO A 169 6.10 -20.00 -4.80
N LEU A 170 6.12 -20.05 -6.13
CA LEU A 170 6.88 -19.16 -7.00
C LEU A 170 6.01 -18.64 -8.15
N ASP A 171 6.43 -17.53 -8.74
CA ASP A 171 5.88 -17.08 -9.99
C ASP A 171 6.20 -18.09 -11.10
N GLY A 172 5.25 -18.40 -11.95
CA GLY A 172 5.47 -19.41 -12.98
C GLY A 172 4.38 -19.47 -14.03
N THR A 173 4.60 -20.36 -15.02
CA THR A 173 3.64 -20.64 -16.08
C THR A 173 3.00 -22.01 -15.88
N VAL A 174 1.69 -22.08 -15.98
CA VAL A 174 0.94 -23.36 -15.87
C VAL A 174 1.30 -24.27 -17.06
N LEU A 175 1.78 -25.47 -16.78
CA LEU A 175 2.07 -26.48 -17.79
C LEU A 175 0.88 -27.41 -18.01
N THR A 176 0.25 -27.85 -16.93
CA THR A 176 -0.90 -28.76 -16.97
C THR A 176 -1.87 -28.48 -15.83
N GLY A 177 -3.15 -28.65 -16.10
CA GLY A 177 -4.24 -28.43 -15.16
C GLY A 177 -5.03 -27.18 -15.52
N GLU A 178 -6.29 -27.12 -15.08
CA GLU A 178 -7.15 -25.93 -15.12
C GLU A 178 -7.76 -25.76 -13.74
N SER A 179 -7.56 -24.59 -13.12
CA SER A 179 -8.03 -24.34 -11.76
C SER A 179 -8.43 -22.88 -11.56
N GLN A 180 -9.23 -22.65 -10.52
CA GLN A 180 -9.48 -21.30 -10.04
C GLN A 180 -8.43 -20.91 -8.99
N ILE A 181 -7.94 -19.70 -9.09
CA ILE A 181 -6.93 -19.13 -8.21
C ILE A 181 -7.54 -17.94 -7.49
N ASP A 182 -7.49 -18.00 -6.15
CA ASP A 182 -7.84 -16.87 -5.29
C ASP A 182 -6.65 -15.91 -5.21
N THR A 183 -6.85 -14.71 -5.73
CA THR A 183 -5.86 -13.63 -5.73
C THR A 183 -6.14 -12.59 -4.65
N ALA A 184 -7.22 -12.73 -3.87
CA ALA A 184 -7.71 -11.72 -2.93
C ALA A 184 -6.66 -11.27 -1.89
N ALA A 185 -5.74 -12.17 -1.51
CA ALA A 185 -4.68 -11.85 -0.57
C ALA A 185 -3.65 -10.84 -1.12
N LEU A 186 -3.50 -10.76 -2.45
CA LEU A 186 -2.57 -9.87 -3.15
C LEU A 186 -3.28 -8.67 -3.77
N THR A 187 -4.38 -8.92 -4.48
CA THR A 187 -5.08 -7.89 -5.25
C THR A 187 -6.27 -7.26 -4.52
N GLY A 188 -6.78 -7.91 -3.49
CA GLY A 188 -8.04 -7.51 -2.84
C GLY A 188 -9.29 -7.93 -3.61
N GLU A 189 -9.16 -8.52 -4.81
CA GLU A 189 -10.29 -8.97 -5.62
C GLU A 189 -10.93 -10.24 -5.02
N SER A 190 -12.24 -10.21 -4.82
CA SER A 190 -12.98 -11.35 -4.24
C SER A 190 -13.35 -12.42 -5.26
N VAL A 191 -13.18 -12.16 -6.57
CA VAL A 191 -13.55 -13.10 -7.64
C VAL A 191 -12.34 -13.90 -8.06
N PRO A 192 -12.35 -15.24 -7.91
CA PRO A 192 -11.24 -16.09 -8.34
C PRO A 192 -11.00 -16.04 -9.85
N ARG A 193 -9.74 -16.03 -10.26
CA ARG A 193 -9.29 -16.04 -11.65
C ARG A 193 -9.09 -17.49 -12.11
N THR A 194 -9.54 -17.83 -13.33
CA THR A 194 -9.24 -19.14 -13.94
C THR A 194 -7.84 -19.14 -14.54
N ALA A 195 -7.04 -20.16 -14.19
CA ALA A 195 -5.71 -20.41 -14.76
C ALA A 195 -5.73 -21.69 -15.61
N ARG A 196 -5.20 -21.61 -16.82
CA ARG A 196 -5.12 -22.66 -17.83
C ARG A 196 -3.68 -22.90 -18.27
N PRO A 197 -3.37 -24.01 -18.95
CA PRO A 197 -2.05 -24.23 -19.53
C PRO A 197 -1.62 -23.07 -20.44
N GLY A 198 -0.45 -22.49 -20.15
CA GLY A 198 0.11 -21.31 -20.80
C GLY A 198 -0.14 -20.00 -20.04
N ASP A 199 -1.03 -19.96 -19.06
CA ASP A 199 -1.26 -18.77 -18.24
C ASP A 199 -0.18 -18.62 -17.17
N GLU A 200 0.12 -17.36 -16.85
CA GLU A 200 1.00 -17.02 -15.74
C GLU A 200 0.27 -17.05 -14.40
N VAL A 201 0.93 -17.59 -13.39
CA VAL A 201 0.45 -17.63 -12.01
C VAL A 201 1.48 -16.99 -11.09
N ILE A 202 0.99 -16.36 -10.01
CA ILE A 202 1.76 -15.51 -9.13
C ILE A 202 1.90 -16.16 -7.76
N SER A 203 3.10 -16.11 -7.20
CA SER A 203 3.38 -16.58 -5.84
C SER A 203 2.48 -15.91 -4.81
N GLY A 204 2.08 -16.67 -3.77
CA GLY A 204 1.22 -16.19 -2.69
C GLY A 204 -0.28 -16.31 -2.93
N CYS A 205 -0.75 -16.44 -4.19
CA CYS A 205 -2.14 -16.78 -4.51
C CYS A 205 -2.49 -18.20 -4.05
N VAL A 206 -3.78 -18.48 -3.81
CA VAL A 206 -4.24 -19.79 -3.36
C VAL A 206 -4.90 -20.54 -4.51
N ASN A 207 -4.45 -21.75 -4.79
CA ASN A 207 -5.08 -22.65 -5.75
C ASN A 207 -6.35 -23.27 -5.12
N LEU A 208 -7.53 -23.17 -5.79
CA LEU A 208 -8.81 -23.54 -5.17
C LEU A 208 -9.33 -24.91 -5.58
N THR A 209 -9.32 -25.26 -6.87
CA THR A 209 -10.20 -26.34 -7.38
C THR A 209 -9.46 -27.59 -7.86
N ALA A 210 -8.36 -27.46 -8.59
CA ALA A 210 -7.70 -28.59 -9.21
C ALA A 210 -6.16 -28.53 -9.04
N LYS A 211 -5.51 -29.66 -9.22
CA LYS A 211 -4.04 -29.75 -9.23
C LYS A 211 -3.48 -28.99 -10.43
N LEU A 212 -2.51 -28.13 -10.18
CA LEU A 212 -1.70 -27.46 -11.20
C LEU A 212 -0.26 -27.98 -11.19
N VAL A 213 0.33 -28.11 -12.38
CA VAL A 213 1.78 -28.26 -12.55
C VAL A 213 2.26 -26.95 -13.18
N VAL A 214 3.22 -26.32 -12.54
CA VAL A 214 3.70 -24.99 -12.89
C VAL A 214 5.21 -25.05 -13.07
N ARG A 215 5.72 -24.32 -14.06
CA ARG A 215 7.16 -24.10 -14.27
C ARG A 215 7.53 -22.75 -13.69
N ALA A 216 8.54 -22.73 -12.80
CA ALA A 216 9.05 -21.50 -12.22
C ALA A 216 9.65 -20.59 -13.28
N THR A 217 9.33 -19.31 -13.24
CA THR A 217 9.89 -18.27 -14.14
C THR A 217 11.01 -17.48 -13.47
N LYS A 218 10.98 -17.40 -12.14
CA LYS A 218 11.94 -16.63 -11.32
C LYS A 218 12.34 -17.44 -10.07
N PRO A 219 13.53 -17.17 -9.47
CA PRO A 219 13.85 -17.70 -8.16
C PRO A 219 12.96 -17.08 -7.08
N PHE A 220 12.88 -17.69 -5.89
CA PHE A 220 12.01 -17.21 -4.81
C PHE A 220 12.32 -15.78 -4.36
N GLU A 221 13.60 -15.40 -4.31
CA GLU A 221 14.05 -14.06 -3.93
C GLU A 221 13.48 -12.97 -4.85
N ASP A 222 13.30 -13.27 -6.13
CA ASP A 222 12.73 -12.37 -7.15
C ASP A 222 11.23 -12.59 -7.37
N SER A 223 10.59 -13.48 -6.60
CA SER A 223 9.15 -13.73 -6.70
C SER A 223 8.33 -12.51 -6.26
N THR A 224 7.12 -12.39 -6.80
CA THR A 224 6.20 -11.30 -6.46
C THR A 224 5.95 -11.21 -4.96
N VAL A 225 5.75 -12.34 -4.28
CA VAL A 225 5.60 -12.39 -2.82
C VAL A 225 6.84 -11.85 -2.11
N SER A 226 8.03 -12.30 -2.46
CA SER A 226 9.27 -11.86 -1.82
C SER A 226 9.46 -10.34 -1.95
N ARG A 227 9.20 -9.78 -3.12
CA ARG A 227 9.27 -8.33 -3.35
C ARG A 227 8.23 -7.54 -2.57
N ILE A 228 6.98 -8.04 -2.49
CA ILE A 228 5.95 -7.40 -1.66
C ILE A 228 6.39 -7.36 -0.19
N LEU A 229 6.92 -8.47 0.32
CA LEU A 229 7.41 -8.55 1.69
C LEU A 229 8.55 -7.55 1.94
N GLU A 230 9.51 -7.47 1.04
CA GLU A 230 10.62 -6.51 1.09
C GLU A 230 10.12 -5.05 1.07
N LEU A 231 9.16 -4.72 0.18
CA LEU A 231 8.59 -3.38 0.10
C LEU A 231 7.89 -2.97 1.39
N VAL A 232 7.12 -3.89 2.01
CA VAL A 232 6.41 -3.62 3.28
C VAL A 232 7.40 -3.49 4.44
N GLU A 233 8.45 -4.31 4.48
CA GLU A 233 9.50 -4.24 5.50
C GLU A 233 10.28 -2.92 5.38
N ASN A 234 10.70 -2.56 4.18
CA ASN A 234 11.46 -1.34 3.91
C ASN A 234 10.60 -0.06 4.01
N ALA A 235 9.27 -0.15 3.90
CA ALA A 235 8.37 0.99 4.07
C ALA A 235 8.52 1.67 5.44
N ALA A 236 8.97 0.93 6.45
CA ALA A 236 9.25 1.46 7.79
C ALA A 236 10.47 2.40 7.84
N GLU A 237 11.39 2.33 6.89
CA GLU A 237 12.62 3.13 6.90
C GLU A 237 12.41 4.56 6.37
N LYS A 238 11.48 4.75 5.43
CA LYS A 238 11.18 6.05 4.82
C LYS A 238 10.18 6.84 5.66
N LYS A 239 10.69 7.61 6.63
CA LYS A 239 9.88 8.37 7.60
C LYS A 239 9.19 9.58 6.98
N ALA A 240 7.93 9.78 7.35
CA ALA A 240 7.14 10.94 7.01
C ALA A 240 7.77 12.26 7.51
N HIS A 241 7.42 13.36 6.86
CA HIS A 241 7.83 14.71 7.28
C HIS A 241 7.35 15.01 8.71
N THR A 242 6.12 14.62 9.00
CA THR A 242 5.51 14.74 10.33
C THR A 242 6.27 13.93 11.38
N GLU A 243 6.71 12.70 11.08
CA GLU A 243 7.52 11.89 12.01
C GLU A 243 8.88 12.54 12.29
N ASN A 244 9.54 13.05 11.25
CA ASN A 244 10.80 13.77 11.38
C ASN A 244 10.64 15.07 12.18
N PHE A 245 9.51 15.77 12.01
CA PHE A 245 9.16 16.95 12.80
C PHE A 245 8.99 16.58 14.28
N ILE A 246 8.25 15.52 14.62
CA ILE A 246 8.08 15.08 16.01
C ILE A 246 9.42 14.73 16.66
N THR A 247 10.28 14.01 15.95
CA THR A 247 11.62 13.66 16.46
C THR A 247 12.47 14.92 16.71
N ARG A 248 12.42 15.89 15.80
CA ARG A 248 13.14 17.19 15.96
C ARG A 248 12.53 18.02 17.07
N PHE A 249 11.20 18.06 17.17
CA PHE A 249 10.48 18.74 18.24
C PHE A 249 10.87 18.20 19.61
N ALA A 250 10.85 16.87 19.80
CA ALA A 250 11.24 16.23 21.05
C ALA A 250 12.66 16.63 21.48
N ARG A 251 13.62 16.67 20.54
CA ARG A 251 15.02 17.06 20.82
C ARG A 251 15.18 18.49 21.33
N VAL A 252 14.33 19.41 20.89
CA VAL A 252 14.36 20.83 21.32
C VAL A 252 13.48 21.04 22.56
N TYR A 253 12.32 20.41 22.59
CA TYR A 253 11.34 20.53 23.65
C TYR A 253 11.87 20.06 25.01
N THR A 254 12.52 18.90 25.06
CA THR A 254 12.97 18.29 26.32
C THR A 254 13.97 19.19 27.09
N PRO A 255 15.03 19.75 26.50
CA PRO A 255 15.92 20.68 27.20
C PRO A 255 15.22 21.94 27.72
N ILE A 256 14.26 22.49 26.94
CA ILE A 256 13.50 23.67 27.35
C ILE A 256 12.68 23.36 28.61
N VAL A 257 11.98 22.24 28.60
CA VAL A 257 11.15 21.83 29.72
C VAL A 257 11.98 21.55 30.98
N VAL A 258 13.12 20.88 30.85
CA VAL A 258 14.04 20.66 31.99
C VAL A 258 14.51 22.01 32.55
N GLY A 259 14.84 22.96 31.69
CA GLY A 259 15.23 24.31 32.11
C GLY A 259 14.08 25.02 32.85
N VAL A 260 12.85 24.94 32.32
CA VAL A 260 11.67 25.52 32.99
C VAL A 260 11.39 24.86 34.34
N ALA A 261 11.47 23.51 34.41
CA ALA A 261 11.31 22.77 35.67
C ALA A 261 12.34 23.17 36.73
N ALA A 262 13.59 23.32 36.31
CA ALA A 262 14.65 23.79 37.21
C ALA A 262 14.41 25.23 37.69
N VAL A 263 13.99 26.13 36.80
CA VAL A 263 13.61 27.50 37.17
C VAL A 263 12.41 27.49 38.12
N LEU A 264 11.40 26.67 37.87
CA LEU A 264 10.23 26.54 38.72
C LEU A 264 10.56 26.00 40.11
N ALA A 265 11.53 25.09 40.22
CA ALA A 265 11.95 24.51 41.49
C ALA A 265 12.83 25.50 42.31
N ILE A 266 13.61 26.37 41.66
CA ILE A 266 14.64 27.17 42.32
C ILE A 266 14.25 28.65 42.45
N ALA A 267 13.73 29.28 41.41
CA ALA A 267 13.55 30.74 41.40
C ALA A 267 12.46 31.24 42.36
N PRO A 268 11.26 30.61 42.48
CA PRO A 268 10.23 31.14 43.39
C PRO A 268 10.61 31.08 44.85
N PRO A 269 11.20 30.00 45.43
CA PRO A 269 11.62 30.01 46.83
C PRO A 269 12.72 31.02 47.10
N LEU A 270 13.62 31.28 46.12
CA LEU A 270 14.67 32.32 46.26
C LEU A 270 14.12 33.74 46.19
N LEU A 271 13.14 34.03 45.33
CA LEU A 271 12.67 35.40 45.07
C LEU A 271 11.49 35.80 45.96
N PHE A 272 10.60 34.86 46.26
CA PHE A 272 9.34 35.15 46.98
C PHE A 272 9.27 34.47 48.35
N GLY A 273 10.29 33.68 48.72
CA GLY A 273 10.21 32.81 49.88
C GLY A 273 9.25 31.65 49.67
N GLY A 274 9.11 30.78 50.68
CA GLY A 274 8.26 29.59 50.63
C GLY A 274 9.03 28.32 50.90
N GLN A 275 8.33 27.21 51.01
CA GLN A 275 8.95 25.92 51.30
C GLN A 275 9.62 25.37 50.04
N TRP A 276 10.92 25.06 50.12
CA TRP A 276 11.69 24.48 49.00
C TRP A 276 11.09 23.17 48.49
N SER A 277 10.59 22.35 49.43
CA SER A 277 9.97 21.07 49.10
C SER A 277 8.79 21.19 48.14
N ASP A 278 7.91 22.17 48.34
CA ASP A 278 6.71 22.37 47.51
C ASP A 278 7.12 22.76 46.08
N TRP A 279 8.11 23.67 45.91
CA TRP A 279 8.52 24.11 44.61
C TRP A 279 9.36 23.04 43.88
N ILE A 280 10.17 22.27 44.62
CA ILE A 280 10.86 21.10 44.05
C ILE A 280 9.85 20.06 43.59
N LEU A 281 8.82 19.74 44.40
CA LEU A 281 7.74 18.80 44.02
C LEU A 281 7.00 19.25 42.76
N ARG A 282 6.69 20.57 42.64
CA ARG A 282 6.10 21.13 41.42
C ARG A 282 7.02 20.99 40.20
N GLY A 283 8.32 21.25 40.37
CA GLY A 283 9.31 21.03 39.32
C GLY A 283 9.41 19.57 38.88
N LEU A 284 9.38 18.63 39.84
CA LEU A 284 9.41 17.19 39.57
C LEU A 284 8.11 16.73 38.86
N THR A 285 6.95 17.23 39.33
CA THR A 285 5.66 16.97 38.67
C THR A 285 5.65 17.50 37.23
N PHE A 286 6.22 18.70 37.02
CA PHE A 286 6.37 19.29 35.70
C PHE A 286 7.25 18.42 34.78
N LEU A 287 8.33 17.82 35.30
CA LEU A 287 9.18 16.89 34.54
C LEU A 287 8.42 15.62 34.11
N VAL A 288 7.62 15.02 35.02
CA VAL A 288 6.84 13.82 34.69
C VAL A 288 5.87 14.06 33.53
N VAL A 289 5.13 15.19 33.56
CA VAL A 289 4.16 15.53 32.48
C VAL A 289 4.82 15.79 31.15
N SER A 290 6.10 16.17 31.16
CA SER A 290 6.80 16.72 29.99
C SER A 290 7.19 15.71 28.93
N CYS A 291 7.19 14.40 29.22
CA CYS A 291 7.54 13.39 28.21
C CYS A 291 6.57 13.44 27.00
N PRO A 292 7.05 13.62 25.78
CA PRO A 292 6.19 13.58 24.58
C PRO A 292 5.85 12.15 24.13
N CYS A 293 5.83 11.16 25.05
CA CYS A 293 5.71 9.72 24.78
C CYS A 293 4.52 9.37 23.87
N ALA A 294 3.35 9.96 24.17
CA ALA A 294 2.14 9.75 23.36
C ALA A 294 2.31 10.13 21.88
N LEU A 295 3.09 11.19 21.59
CA LEU A 295 3.32 11.65 20.21
C LEU A 295 4.34 10.76 19.49
N VAL A 296 5.44 10.45 20.15
CA VAL A 296 6.56 9.67 19.60
C VAL A 296 6.08 8.28 19.14
N ILE A 297 5.04 7.75 19.76
CA ILE A 297 4.51 6.41 19.47
C ILE A 297 3.29 6.45 18.57
N SER A 298 2.31 7.29 18.88
CA SER A 298 1.03 7.25 18.17
C SER A 298 1.13 7.72 16.71
N VAL A 299 2.09 8.60 16.38
CA VAL A 299 2.26 9.09 15.03
C VAL A 299 2.82 8.02 14.09
N PRO A 300 3.99 7.37 14.37
CA PRO A 300 4.43 6.24 13.56
C PRO A 300 3.41 5.11 13.50
N LEU A 301 2.76 4.79 14.63
CA LEU A 301 1.74 3.75 14.68
C LEU A 301 0.54 4.05 13.77
N SER A 302 0.15 5.32 13.64
CA SER A 302 -0.91 5.73 12.71
C SER A 302 -0.49 5.52 11.26
N PHE A 303 0.75 5.86 10.89
CA PHE A 303 1.27 5.63 9.56
C PHE A 303 1.39 4.13 9.25
N PHE A 304 1.93 3.33 10.17
CA PHE A 304 1.96 1.87 10.01
C PHE A 304 0.57 1.28 9.85
N GLY A 305 -0.39 1.77 10.64
CA GLY A 305 -1.79 1.38 10.50
C GLY A 305 -2.38 1.74 9.14
N GLY A 306 -2.04 2.90 8.61
CA GLY A 306 -2.44 3.37 7.27
C GLY A 306 -1.82 2.53 6.15
N ILE A 307 -0.50 2.27 6.21
CA ILE A 307 0.22 1.42 5.23
C ILE A 307 -0.34 0.00 5.25
N GLY A 308 -0.51 -0.59 6.45
CA GLY A 308 -1.12 -1.91 6.56
C GLY A 308 -2.58 -1.96 6.12
N GLY A 309 -3.33 -0.86 6.29
CA GLY A 309 -4.67 -0.73 5.73
C GLY A 309 -4.66 -0.66 4.20
N ALA A 310 -3.73 0.08 3.59
CA ALA A 310 -3.55 0.18 2.15
C ALA A 310 -3.23 -1.19 1.53
N SER A 311 -2.32 -1.94 2.14
CA SER A 311 -1.93 -3.27 1.67
C SER A 311 -3.11 -4.25 1.61
N ARG A 312 -4.08 -4.15 2.54
CA ARG A 312 -5.32 -4.95 2.48
C ARG A 312 -6.24 -4.64 1.30
N LEU A 313 -6.07 -3.49 0.71
CA LEU A 313 -6.79 -3.05 -0.49
C LEU A 313 -5.99 -3.33 -1.77
N GLY A 314 -4.90 -4.09 -1.71
CA GLY A 314 -4.01 -4.29 -2.85
C GLY A 314 -3.17 -3.05 -3.20
N ILE A 315 -3.04 -2.09 -2.29
CA ILE A 315 -2.30 -0.83 -2.49
C ILE A 315 -1.02 -0.87 -1.67
N LEU A 316 0.12 -1.03 -2.32
CA LEU A 316 1.43 -1.06 -1.67
C LEU A 316 2.04 0.33 -1.60
N VAL A 317 2.31 0.80 -0.39
CA VAL A 317 2.91 2.12 -0.13
C VAL A 317 4.32 1.93 0.40
N LYS A 318 5.34 2.41 -0.31
CA LYS A 318 6.76 2.20 0.00
C LYS A 318 7.33 3.05 1.14
N GLY A 319 6.48 3.82 1.83
CA GLY A 319 6.93 4.63 2.97
C GLY A 319 5.88 5.54 3.55
N SER A 320 6.03 5.91 4.83
CA SER A 320 5.12 6.84 5.49
C SER A 320 5.17 8.26 4.89
N ASN A 321 6.32 8.67 4.32
CA ASN A 321 6.44 9.92 3.58
C ASN A 321 5.54 9.96 2.33
N TYR A 322 5.39 8.85 1.63
CA TYR A 322 4.51 8.76 0.46
C TYR A 322 3.04 8.74 0.85
N LEU A 323 2.69 8.09 1.96
CA LEU A 323 1.32 8.14 2.49
C LEU A 323 0.95 9.56 2.94
N GLU A 324 1.88 10.29 3.57
CA GLU A 324 1.70 11.71 3.94
C GLU A 324 1.52 12.59 2.70
N ALA A 325 2.38 12.41 1.68
CA ALA A 325 2.30 13.15 0.42
C ALA A 325 0.98 12.87 -0.31
N LEU A 326 0.55 11.60 -0.38
CA LEU A 326 -0.71 11.18 -0.99
C LEU A 326 -1.93 11.85 -0.33
N GLY A 327 -1.92 12.00 1.00
CA GLY A 327 -2.95 12.75 1.72
C GLY A 327 -3.04 14.22 1.31
N SER A 328 -1.97 14.77 0.77
CA SER A 328 -1.85 16.17 0.33
C SER A 328 -1.97 16.33 -1.20
N THR A 329 -2.32 15.27 -1.93
CA THR A 329 -2.46 15.31 -3.39
C THR A 329 -3.60 16.22 -3.81
N GLU A 330 -3.30 17.18 -4.69
CA GLU A 330 -4.24 18.13 -5.28
C GLU A 330 -4.30 18.02 -6.81
N THR A 331 -3.22 17.52 -7.44
CA THR A 331 -3.14 17.29 -8.89
C THR A 331 -2.82 15.82 -9.14
N VAL A 332 -3.60 15.18 -10.03
CA VAL A 332 -3.31 13.82 -10.51
C VAL A 332 -3.12 13.87 -12.01
N VAL A 333 -1.98 13.36 -12.45
CA VAL A 333 -1.56 13.29 -13.85
C VAL A 333 -1.56 11.83 -14.27
N PHE A 334 -2.23 11.52 -15.35
CA PHE A 334 -2.35 10.17 -15.88
C PHE A 334 -1.56 10.01 -17.18
N ASP A 335 -0.86 8.92 -17.33
CA ASP A 335 -0.63 8.41 -18.68
C ASP A 335 -1.96 7.87 -19.25
N LYS A 336 -2.12 7.88 -20.56
CA LYS A 336 -3.32 7.33 -21.19
C LYS A 336 -3.24 5.81 -21.28
N THR A 337 -2.20 5.31 -21.96
CA THR A 337 -2.11 3.91 -22.43
C THR A 337 -1.74 2.97 -21.27
N GLY A 338 -2.51 1.88 -21.09
CA GLY A 338 -2.28 0.94 -20.00
C GLY A 338 -2.64 1.48 -18.61
N THR A 339 -3.18 2.71 -18.52
CA THR A 339 -3.58 3.35 -17.25
C THR A 339 -5.07 3.68 -17.25
N LEU A 340 -5.51 4.56 -18.14
CA LEU A 340 -6.93 4.88 -18.37
C LEU A 340 -7.58 4.00 -19.43
N THR A 341 -6.75 3.27 -20.16
CA THR A 341 -7.12 2.32 -21.21
C THR A 341 -6.51 0.96 -20.91
N ASP A 342 -7.05 -0.10 -21.54
CA ASP A 342 -6.57 -1.47 -21.35
C ASP A 342 -5.19 -1.74 -21.97
N GLY A 343 -4.62 -0.78 -22.71
CA GLY A 343 -3.37 -0.94 -23.45
C GLY A 343 -3.46 -1.93 -24.60
N THR A 344 -4.66 -2.41 -24.91
CA THR A 344 -4.93 -3.33 -26.01
C THR A 344 -5.70 -2.64 -27.10
N PHE A 345 -5.20 -2.80 -28.34
CA PHE A 345 -5.91 -2.29 -29.50
C PHE A 345 -7.14 -3.16 -29.79
N SER A 346 -8.28 -2.54 -30.04
CA SER A 346 -9.51 -3.20 -30.46
C SER A 346 -10.15 -2.49 -31.65
N VAL A 347 -10.88 -3.25 -32.47
CA VAL A 347 -11.70 -2.68 -33.53
C VAL A 347 -12.90 -2.00 -32.88
N THR A 348 -12.99 -0.68 -33.03
CA THR A 348 -14.06 0.13 -32.44
C THR A 348 -15.18 0.46 -33.42
N GLU A 349 -14.87 0.54 -34.71
CA GLU A 349 -15.86 0.88 -35.74
C GLU A 349 -15.45 0.26 -37.08
N LEU A 350 -16.47 -0.25 -37.81
CA LEU A 350 -16.33 -0.64 -39.21
C LEU A 350 -17.10 0.34 -40.07
N ILE A 351 -16.46 0.89 -41.10
CA ILE A 351 -17.06 1.86 -42.03
C ILE A 351 -17.00 1.25 -43.43
N ASP A 352 -18.08 0.68 -43.86
CA ASP A 352 -18.20 0.06 -45.17
C ASP A 352 -18.33 1.11 -46.30
N ALA A 353 -17.74 0.80 -47.46
CA ALA A 353 -17.95 1.57 -48.67
C ALA A 353 -19.30 1.18 -49.31
N PRO A 354 -19.94 2.08 -50.11
CA PRO A 354 -21.20 1.74 -50.81
C PRO A 354 -21.05 0.48 -51.68
N GLY A 355 -21.76 -0.58 -51.29
CA GLY A 355 -21.77 -1.87 -52.02
C GLY A 355 -20.87 -2.95 -51.41
N ALA A 356 -20.09 -2.66 -50.37
CA ALA A 356 -19.41 -3.65 -49.56
C ALA A 356 -20.25 -4.03 -48.31
N SER A 357 -19.86 -5.06 -47.58
CA SER A 357 -20.47 -5.43 -46.30
C SER A 357 -19.39 -5.44 -45.21
N GLU A 358 -19.77 -5.08 -43.97
CA GLU A 358 -18.90 -5.15 -42.82
C GLU A 358 -18.25 -6.53 -42.63
N THR A 359 -19.05 -7.61 -42.91
CA THR A 359 -18.56 -8.99 -42.81
C THR A 359 -17.47 -9.29 -43.85
N GLU A 360 -17.64 -8.82 -45.10
CA GLU A 360 -16.63 -8.98 -46.14
C GLU A 360 -15.38 -8.15 -45.82
N LEU A 361 -15.58 -6.92 -45.33
CA LEU A 361 -14.51 -6.00 -44.95
C LEU A 361 -13.58 -6.63 -43.88
N ILE A 362 -14.17 -7.13 -42.77
CA ILE A 362 -13.39 -7.68 -41.67
C ILE A 362 -12.79 -9.05 -41.99
N ASP A 363 -13.49 -9.93 -42.75
CA ASP A 363 -12.98 -11.26 -43.10
C ASP A 363 -11.77 -11.16 -44.04
N ILE A 364 -11.83 -10.29 -45.05
CA ILE A 364 -10.74 -10.06 -46.00
C ILE A 364 -9.54 -9.42 -45.28
N ALA A 365 -9.78 -8.42 -44.41
CA ALA A 365 -8.72 -7.76 -43.64
C ALA A 365 -8.01 -8.72 -42.68
N ALA A 366 -8.79 -9.52 -41.92
CA ALA A 366 -8.25 -10.52 -41.00
C ALA A 366 -7.47 -11.62 -41.72
N ALA A 367 -7.91 -12.02 -42.92
CA ALA A 367 -7.17 -12.97 -43.74
C ALA A 367 -5.82 -12.37 -44.24
N ALA A 368 -5.83 -11.16 -44.75
CA ALA A 368 -4.60 -10.48 -45.22
C ALA A 368 -3.59 -10.29 -44.08
N GLU A 369 -4.06 -9.98 -42.86
CA GLU A 369 -3.24 -9.75 -41.66
C GLU A 369 -2.87 -11.05 -40.90
N SER A 370 -3.22 -12.24 -41.46
CA SER A 370 -3.04 -13.53 -40.75
C SER A 370 -1.58 -13.88 -40.41
N PHE A 371 -0.62 -13.36 -41.16
CA PHE A 371 0.80 -13.61 -40.96
C PHE A 371 1.55 -12.43 -40.29
N SER A 372 0.89 -11.31 -40.06
CA SER A 372 1.48 -10.18 -39.33
C SER A 372 1.44 -10.40 -37.83
N THR A 373 2.54 -10.09 -37.15
CA THR A 373 2.64 -10.11 -35.68
C THR A 373 2.32 -8.76 -35.06
N HIS A 374 1.97 -7.77 -35.87
CA HIS A 374 1.67 -6.43 -35.40
C HIS A 374 0.41 -6.43 -34.48
N PRO A 375 0.39 -5.68 -33.37
CA PRO A 375 -0.76 -5.61 -32.46
C PRO A 375 -2.08 -5.25 -33.15
N ILE A 376 -2.04 -4.34 -34.13
CA ILE A 376 -3.18 -3.96 -34.97
C ILE A 376 -3.73 -5.18 -35.74
N ALA A 377 -2.86 -6.01 -36.31
CA ALA A 377 -3.24 -7.22 -37.03
C ALA A 377 -3.90 -8.25 -36.09
N GLN A 378 -3.39 -8.36 -34.86
CA GLN A 378 -3.98 -9.22 -33.84
C GLN A 378 -5.40 -8.77 -33.47
N SER A 379 -5.64 -7.47 -33.31
CA SER A 379 -6.96 -6.93 -32.97
C SER A 379 -7.98 -7.15 -34.09
N VAL A 380 -7.58 -7.01 -35.36
CA VAL A 380 -8.44 -7.29 -36.51
C VAL A 380 -8.86 -8.78 -36.55
N ARG A 381 -7.91 -9.68 -36.29
CA ARG A 381 -8.20 -11.14 -36.23
C ARG A 381 -9.10 -11.49 -35.04
N ALA A 382 -8.80 -10.98 -33.86
CA ALA A 382 -9.58 -11.22 -32.66
C ALA A 382 -11.04 -10.75 -32.82
N TYR A 383 -11.24 -9.59 -33.43
CA TYR A 383 -12.58 -9.08 -33.72
C TYR A 383 -13.35 -9.99 -34.68
N ARG A 384 -12.73 -10.45 -35.79
CA ARG A 384 -13.33 -11.40 -36.71
C ARG A 384 -13.73 -12.71 -36.00
N ASP A 385 -12.85 -13.24 -35.12
CA ASP A 385 -13.09 -14.49 -34.41
C ASP A 385 -14.24 -14.35 -33.39
N SER A 386 -14.41 -13.19 -32.76
CA SER A 386 -15.56 -12.92 -31.88
C SER A 386 -16.88 -12.98 -32.60
N LEU A 387 -16.97 -12.40 -33.83
CA LEU A 387 -18.18 -12.46 -34.65
C LEU A 387 -18.57 -13.90 -35.07
N THR A 388 -17.58 -14.79 -35.22
CA THR A 388 -17.82 -16.18 -35.55
C THR A 388 -18.26 -17.04 -34.36
N THR A 389 -17.89 -16.65 -33.16
CA THR A 389 -18.25 -17.35 -31.91
C THR A 389 -19.67 -17.01 -31.47
N ASP A 390 -20.11 -15.75 -31.63
CA ASP A 390 -21.48 -15.31 -31.32
C ASP A 390 -22.54 -15.88 -32.31
N ALA A 391 -22.09 -16.34 -33.48
CA ALA A 391 -22.99 -16.94 -34.50
C ALA A 391 -23.31 -18.43 -34.25
N ARG A 392 -22.81 -19.06 -33.18
CA ARG A 392 -23.24 -20.41 -32.77
C ARG A 392 -24.42 -20.30 -31.79
N PRO A 393 -25.66 -20.63 -32.20
CA PRO A 393 -26.77 -20.72 -31.25
C PRO A 393 -26.55 -21.91 -30.32
N ASP A 394 -26.75 -21.66 -29.01
CA ASP A 394 -26.89 -22.70 -27.99
C ASP A 394 -27.90 -23.75 -28.40
N SER A 395 -27.43 -24.87 -28.90
CA SER A 395 -28.24 -26.06 -29.06
C SER A 395 -27.42 -27.23 -28.50
N ASP A 396 -27.54 -27.46 -27.20
CA ASP A 396 -27.59 -28.82 -26.66
C ASP A 396 -27.83 -28.75 -25.15
N ASN A 397 -29.09 -28.51 -24.81
CA ASN A 397 -29.62 -28.89 -23.51
C ASN A 397 -30.56 -30.05 -23.75
N ASP A 398 -30.03 -31.27 -23.86
CA ASP A 398 -30.82 -32.47 -23.73
C ASP A 398 -30.05 -33.55 -22.97
N THR A 399 -30.44 -33.64 -21.71
CA THR A 399 -30.10 -34.73 -20.79
C THR A 399 -30.70 -36.03 -21.32
N ASN A 400 -29.88 -37.01 -21.72
CA ASN A 400 -30.24 -38.42 -21.59
C ASN A 400 -29.04 -39.33 -21.34
N LEU A 401 -29.05 -39.91 -20.16
CA LEU A 401 -28.24 -41.02 -19.70
C LEU A 401 -28.53 -42.28 -20.55
N ALA A 402 -27.53 -42.82 -21.23
CA ALA A 402 -27.50 -44.24 -21.57
C ALA A 402 -26.08 -44.75 -21.71
N GLN A 403 -25.84 -45.88 -21.06
CA GLN A 403 -24.59 -46.62 -20.96
C GLN A 403 -24.04 -47.13 -22.31
N PRO A 404 -22.72 -47.47 -22.38
CA PRO A 404 -22.11 -47.94 -23.61
C PRO A 404 -22.28 -49.45 -23.78
N ASP A 405 -22.73 -49.86 -24.94
CA ASP A 405 -22.54 -51.23 -25.42
C ASP A 405 -21.55 -51.26 -26.59
N SER A 406 -20.70 -52.25 -26.50
CA SER A 406 -19.58 -52.57 -27.36
C SER A 406 -19.99 -53.12 -28.74
N ASP A 407 -19.09 -52.96 -29.70
CA ASP A 407 -18.95 -53.63 -30.99
C ASP A 407 -19.79 -53.14 -32.17
N SER A 408 -19.12 -52.43 -33.10
CA SER A 408 -18.97 -52.93 -34.48
C SER A 408 -18.22 -51.95 -35.38
N THR A 409 -17.15 -52.42 -35.96
CA THR A 409 -16.43 -51.88 -37.10
C THR A 409 -17.35 -51.68 -38.31
N THR A 410 -17.44 -50.43 -38.80
CA THR A 410 -17.75 -50.17 -40.22
C THR A 410 -17.12 -48.84 -40.67
N THR A 411 -16.19 -48.95 -41.57
CA THR A 411 -15.61 -47.89 -42.40
C THR A 411 -16.69 -47.20 -43.23
N GLY A 412 -16.91 -45.89 -42.99
CA GLY A 412 -17.76 -45.07 -43.81
C GLY A 412 -17.24 -43.62 -43.76
N ALA A 413 -16.48 -43.23 -44.77
CA ALA A 413 -16.03 -41.87 -44.98
C ALA A 413 -17.24 -40.94 -45.10
N ARG A 414 -17.37 -39.97 -44.17
CA ARG A 414 -18.21 -38.79 -44.35
C ARG A 414 -17.36 -37.73 -45.07
N PRO A 415 -17.92 -37.00 -46.03
CA PRO A 415 -17.20 -35.94 -46.69
C PRO A 415 -16.98 -34.82 -45.68
N ASP A 416 -15.73 -34.45 -45.52
CA ASP A 416 -15.22 -33.27 -44.81
C ASP A 416 -15.92 -32.02 -45.37
N SER A 417 -16.71 -31.36 -44.54
CA SER A 417 -17.20 -30.02 -44.82
C SER A 417 -15.99 -29.09 -44.70
N GLY A 418 -15.48 -28.63 -45.85
CA GLY A 418 -14.23 -27.97 -46.02
C GLY A 418 -14.03 -26.73 -45.13
N SER A 419 -13.30 -26.88 -44.07
CA SER A 419 -12.56 -25.82 -43.43
C SER A 419 -11.28 -25.67 -44.26
N THR A 420 -11.28 -24.79 -45.26
CA THR A 420 -10.07 -24.37 -45.98
C THR A 420 -9.15 -23.74 -44.95
N THR A 421 -7.95 -24.28 -44.71
CA THR A 421 -6.98 -23.71 -43.78
C THR A 421 -6.62 -22.31 -44.26
N THR A 422 -6.40 -21.36 -43.33
CA THR A 422 -6.04 -19.97 -43.61
C THR A 422 -4.84 -19.87 -44.59
N ALA A 423 -3.92 -20.84 -44.51
CA ALA A 423 -2.76 -20.95 -45.43
C ALA A 423 -3.13 -21.24 -46.91
N GLU A 424 -4.32 -21.81 -47.18
CA GLU A 424 -4.78 -22.05 -48.56
C GLU A 424 -5.52 -20.85 -49.16
N ARG A 425 -6.10 -19.97 -48.29
CA ARG A 425 -6.79 -18.75 -48.70
C ARG A 425 -5.84 -17.60 -49.04
N VAL A 426 -4.64 -17.53 -48.39
CA VAL A 426 -3.76 -16.38 -48.41
C VAL A 426 -2.43 -16.73 -49.08
N ARG A 427 -1.96 -15.91 -50.02
CA ARG A 427 -0.70 -16.05 -50.75
C ARG A 427 -0.05 -14.68 -50.96
N ASP A 428 1.25 -14.68 -51.24
CA ASP A 428 2.02 -13.50 -51.67
C ASP A 428 1.91 -12.32 -50.67
N VAL A 429 1.93 -12.62 -49.35
CA VAL A 429 1.87 -11.60 -48.32
C VAL A 429 3.14 -10.78 -48.27
N ARG A 430 3.00 -9.47 -48.36
CA ARG A 430 4.11 -8.49 -48.31
C ARG A 430 3.77 -7.36 -47.36
N GLU A 431 4.52 -7.25 -46.29
CA GLU A 431 4.41 -6.12 -45.38
C GLU A 431 5.22 -4.93 -45.89
N ILE A 432 4.58 -3.76 -45.99
CA ILE A 432 5.18 -2.49 -46.38
C ILE A 432 5.36 -1.64 -45.15
N SER A 433 6.59 -1.49 -44.69
CA SER A 433 6.93 -0.79 -43.47
C SER A 433 6.29 0.60 -43.38
N GLY A 434 5.50 0.84 -42.31
CA GLY A 434 4.81 2.11 -42.06
C GLY A 434 3.65 2.43 -43.00
N GLN A 435 3.19 1.47 -43.84
CA GLN A 435 2.05 1.66 -44.75
C GLN A 435 0.95 0.59 -44.58
N GLY A 436 1.29 -0.69 -44.40
CA GLY A 436 0.34 -1.78 -44.28
C GLY A 436 0.78 -3.06 -44.98
N VAL A 437 -0.19 -3.91 -45.34
CA VAL A 437 0.00 -5.25 -45.90
C VAL A 437 -0.63 -5.35 -47.30
N GLU A 438 0.08 -5.97 -48.23
CA GLU A 438 -0.40 -6.46 -49.51
C GLU A 438 -0.47 -7.98 -49.47
N ALA A 439 -1.56 -8.56 -49.91
CA ALA A 439 -1.74 -10.02 -49.94
C ALA A 439 -2.67 -10.43 -51.09
N VAL A 440 -2.59 -11.69 -51.47
CA VAL A 440 -3.62 -12.31 -52.33
C VAL A 440 -4.50 -13.19 -51.46
N VAL A 441 -5.78 -12.80 -51.26
CA VAL A 441 -6.76 -13.48 -50.45
C VAL A 441 -7.87 -14.02 -51.39
N ASP A 442 -8.10 -15.34 -51.38
CA ASP A 442 -9.06 -16.02 -52.24
C ASP A 442 -8.93 -15.66 -53.72
N GLY A 443 -7.69 -15.41 -54.20
CA GLY A 443 -7.37 -15.03 -55.56
C GLY A 443 -7.56 -13.55 -55.90
N ARG A 444 -7.96 -12.71 -54.95
CA ARG A 444 -8.11 -11.25 -55.08
C ARG A 444 -6.87 -10.54 -54.50
N ASN A 445 -6.41 -9.49 -55.20
CA ASN A 445 -5.35 -8.64 -54.68
C ASN A 445 -5.91 -7.72 -53.56
N VAL A 446 -5.47 -7.89 -52.34
CA VAL A 446 -5.95 -7.17 -51.15
C VAL A 446 -4.89 -6.25 -50.62
N LEU A 447 -5.28 -5.04 -50.26
CA LEU A 447 -4.49 -4.02 -49.60
C LEU A 447 -5.16 -3.67 -48.26
N VAL A 448 -4.39 -3.75 -47.20
CA VAL A 448 -4.84 -3.35 -45.84
C VAL A 448 -3.80 -2.39 -45.28
N GLY A 449 -4.16 -1.13 -45.03
CA GLY A 449 -3.17 -0.17 -44.54
C GLY A 449 -3.68 1.26 -44.48
N ASN A 450 -2.74 2.19 -44.30
CA ASN A 450 -3.08 3.61 -44.20
C ASN A 450 -3.35 4.26 -45.57
N GLY A 451 -3.77 5.54 -45.53
CA GLY A 451 -4.06 6.28 -46.79
C GLY A 451 -2.86 6.43 -47.75
N LYS A 452 -1.60 6.27 -47.25
CA LYS A 452 -0.42 6.29 -48.13
C LYS A 452 -0.36 5.03 -49.00
N LEU A 453 -0.71 3.89 -48.45
CA LEU A 453 -0.79 2.64 -49.21
C LEU A 453 -1.86 2.73 -50.30
N MET A 454 -3.03 3.25 -49.98
CA MET A 454 -4.13 3.44 -50.95
C MET A 454 -3.72 4.39 -52.09
N ALA A 455 -3.09 5.50 -51.74
CA ALA A 455 -2.59 6.49 -52.71
C ALA A 455 -1.47 5.93 -53.60
N ALA A 456 -0.59 5.07 -53.06
CA ALA A 456 0.50 4.44 -53.84
C ALA A 456 -0.02 3.47 -54.92
N HIS A 457 -1.25 2.95 -54.73
CA HIS A 457 -1.92 2.06 -55.70
C HIS A 457 -3.05 2.73 -56.48
N ASP A 458 -3.12 4.08 -56.46
CA ASP A 458 -4.14 4.88 -57.16
C ASP A 458 -5.58 4.52 -56.77
N ILE A 459 -5.82 4.07 -55.52
CA ILE A 459 -7.13 3.71 -54.99
C ILE A 459 -7.78 4.96 -54.40
N ALA A 460 -8.96 5.31 -54.95
CA ALA A 460 -9.78 6.36 -54.38
C ALA A 460 -10.45 5.84 -53.11
N PHE A 461 -10.23 6.48 -51.98
CA PHE A 461 -10.83 6.14 -50.67
C PHE A 461 -11.46 7.36 -50.00
N THR A 462 -12.39 7.12 -49.10
CA THR A 462 -12.96 8.19 -48.29
C THR A 462 -12.14 8.35 -47.00
N ALA A 463 -11.45 9.49 -46.87
CA ALA A 463 -10.72 9.79 -45.64
C ALA A 463 -11.72 9.97 -44.48
N THR A 464 -11.46 9.29 -43.36
CA THR A 464 -12.30 9.30 -42.19
C THR A 464 -11.60 10.05 -41.06
N ASP A 465 -12.29 11.01 -40.44
CA ASP A 465 -11.78 11.80 -39.33
C ASP A 465 -12.36 11.29 -38.00
N VAL A 466 -12.16 10.00 -37.74
CA VAL A 466 -12.58 9.34 -36.48
C VAL A 466 -11.39 9.20 -35.55
N PRO A 467 -11.63 9.22 -34.23
CA PRO A 467 -10.58 8.96 -33.25
C PRO A 467 -10.05 7.53 -33.37
N GLY A 468 -8.76 7.34 -33.65
CA GLY A 468 -8.13 6.03 -33.75
C GLY A 468 -7.17 5.89 -34.92
N THR A 469 -6.61 4.68 -35.04
CA THR A 469 -5.85 4.25 -36.22
C THR A 469 -6.82 3.71 -37.26
N VAL A 470 -6.81 4.31 -38.44
CA VAL A 470 -7.70 3.90 -39.53
C VAL A 470 -6.93 3.01 -40.49
N LEU A 471 -7.39 1.78 -40.68
CA LEU A 471 -6.96 0.86 -41.73
C LEU A 471 -7.96 0.91 -42.89
N TYR A 472 -7.52 1.36 -44.04
CA TYR A 472 -8.31 1.28 -45.26
C TYR A 472 -8.10 -0.08 -45.93
N VAL A 473 -9.15 -0.67 -46.42
CA VAL A 473 -9.14 -1.99 -47.05
C VAL A 473 -9.62 -1.86 -48.49
N ALA A 474 -8.89 -2.45 -49.41
CA ALA A 474 -9.27 -2.53 -50.81
C ALA A 474 -9.00 -3.92 -51.38
N ALA A 475 -9.83 -4.35 -52.33
CA ALA A 475 -9.66 -5.60 -53.07
C ALA A 475 -9.85 -5.39 -54.56
N ASP A 476 -8.93 -5.93 -55.37
CA ASP A 476 -8.90 -5.79 -56.84
C ASP A 476 -9.05 -4.34 -57.34
N GLY A 477 -8.40 -3.41 -56.62
CA GLY A 477 -8.44 -1.98 -56.98
C GLY A 477 -9.72 -1.25 -56.53
N THR A 478 -10.64 -1.94 -55.83
CA THR A 478 -11.87 -1.35 -55.32
C THR A 478 -11.80 -1.15 -53.80
N TYR A 479 -12.07 0.07 -53.34
CA TYR A 479 -12.17 0.39 -51.93
C TYR A 479 -13.38 -0.31 -51.27
N LEU A 480 -13.15 -1.10 -50.20
CA LEU A 480 -14.16 -1.82 -49.47
C LEU A 480 -14.64 -1.11 -48.22
N GLY A 481 -13.77 -0.30 -47.59
CA GLY A 481 -14.11 0.38 -46.35
C GLY A 481 -12.91 0.65 -45.48
N ALA A 482 -13.19 1.12 -44.28
CA ALA A 482 -12.18 1.40 -43.26
C ALA A 482 -12.49 0.66 -41.94
N ILE A 483 -11.45 0.22 -41.29
CA ILE A 483 -11.49 -0.39 -39.94
C ILE A 483 -10.84 0.62 -39.00
N VAL A 484 -11.58 1.06 -37.99
CA VAL A 484 -11.08 1.96 -36.95
C VAL A 484 -10.62 1.14 -35.76
N ILE A 485 -9.40 1.36 -35.36
CA ILE A 485 -8.77 0.65 -34.24
C ILE A 485 -8.33 1.68 -33.23
N ALA A 486 -8.78 1.52 -32.00
CA ALA A 486 -8.40 2.38 -30.90
C ALA A 486 -8.06 1.55 -29.66
N ASP A 487 -7.33 2.16 -28.75
CA ASP A 487 -7.10 1.64 -27.41
C ASP A 487 -8.37 1.84 -26.58
N THR A 488 -8.89 0.78 -25.98
CA THR A 488 -10.18 0.78 -25.29
C THR A 488 -10.07 1.45 -23.93
N VAL A 489 -10.91 2.44 -23.66
CA VAL A 489 -11.03 3.09 -22.35
C VAL A 489 -11.58 2.07 -21.35
N LYS A 490 -10.96 1.98 -20.17
CA LYS A 490 -11.45 1.12 -19.08
C LYS A 490 -12.86 1.56 -18.64
N PRO A 491 -13.78 0.62 -18.42
CA PRO A 491 -15.19 0.95 -18.11
C PRO A 491 -15.33 1.77 -16.83
N ASP A 492 -14.40 1.61 -15.89
CA ASP A 492 -14.41 2.28 -14.59
C ASP A 492 -13.63 3.61 -14.57
N ALA A 493 -12.89 3.96 -15.63
CA ALA A 493 -12.03 5.14 -15.67
C ALA A 493 -12.79 6.47 -15.44
N ALA A 494 -13.97 6.63 -16.04
CA ALA A 494 -14.78 7.84 -15.82
C ALA A 494 -15.27 7.97 -14.37
N ARG A 495 -15.66 6.85 -13.74
CA ARG A 495 -16.03 6.80 -12.32
C ARG A 495 -14.84 7.16 -11.44
N ALA A 496 -13.67 6.58 -11.71
CA ALA A 496 -12.44 6.87 -10.97
C ALA A 496 -12.07 8.36 -10.99
N ILE A 497 -12.21 9.04 -12.14
CA ILE A 497 -11.98 10.49 -12.23
C ILE A 497 -13.00 11.29 -11.39
N ALA A 498 -14.27 10.87 -11.37
CA ALA A 498 -15.28 11.50 -10.53
C ALA A 498 -15.00 11.29 -9.03
N ASP A 499 -14.58 10.09 -8.64
CA ASP A 499 -14.24 9.74 -7.26
C ASP A 499 -12.97 10.44 -6.76
N LEU A 500 -12.00 10.68 -7.62
CA LEU A 500 -10.84 11.53 -7.30
C LEU A 500 -11.25 12.96 -6.95
N ARG A 501 -12.21 13.53 -7.69
CA ARG A 501 -12.75 14.86 -7.37
C ARG A 501 -13.52 14.86 -6.04
N ALA A 502 -14.32 13.81 -5.81
CA ALA A 502 -15.00 13.62 -4.53
C ALA A 502 -14.01 13.44 -3.37
N ALA A 503 -12.88 12.77 -3.62
CA ALA A 503 -11.77 12.68 -2.70
C ALA A 503 -11.04 14.01 -2.47
N GLY A 504 -11.34 15.08 -3.27
CA GLY A 504 -10.81 16.42 -3.11
C GLY A 504 -9.55 16.71 -3.93
N VAL A 505 -9.31 15.96 -5.00
CA VAL A 505 -8.35 16.31 -6.05
C VAL A 505 -8.93 17.50 -6.82
N LYS A 506 -8.11 18.53 -7.06
CA LYS A 506 -8.55 19.78 -7.69
C LYS A 506 -8.35 19.81 -9.19
N LYS A 507 -7.37 19.03 -9.68
CA LYS A 507 -6.99 19.03 -11.08
C LYS A 507 -6.61 17.62 -11.53
N THR A 508 -7.18 17.21 -12.65
CA THR A 508 -6.83 15.97 -13.35
C THR A 508 -6.24 16.30 -14.72
N VAL A 509 -5.13 15.68 -15.08
CA VAL A 509 -4.40 15.94 -16.32
C VAL A 509 -4.11 14.62 -17.01
N MET A 510 -4.20 14.56 -18.33
CA MET A 510 -3.80 13.40 -19.12
C MET A 510 -2.61 13.76 -20.02
N LEU A 511 -1.57 12.93 -20.00
CA LEU A 511 -0.43 13.00 -20.91
C LEU A 511 -0.51 11.83 -21.89
N THR A 512 -0.29 12.08 -23.18
CA THR A 512 -0.31 11.04 -24.21
C THR A 512 0.55 11.37 -25.41
N GLY A 513 1.06 10.35 -26.08
CA GLY A 513 1.70 10.46 -27.39
C GLY A 513 0.71 10.53 -28.56
N ASP A 514 -0.59 10.34 -28.30
CA ASP A 514 -1.62 10.35 -29.34
C ASP A 514 -1.80 11.73 -29.96
N ARG A 515 -2.44 11.72 -31.15
CA ARG A 515 -2.83 12.95 -31.84
C ARG A 515 -3.84 13.76 -31.03
N THR A 516 -3.73 15.06 -31.07
CA THR A 516 -4.57 16.01 -30.30
C THR A 516 -6.09 15.74 -30.41
N PRO A 517 -6.70 15.40 -31.57
CA PRO A 517 -8.15 15.14 -31.65
C PRO A 517 -8.56 13.90 -30.84
N VAL A 518 -7.78 12.82 -30.91
CA VAL A 518 -8.01 11.56 -30.17
C VAL A 518 -7.91 11.81 -28.66
N ALA A 519 -6.83 12.45 -28.25
CA ALA A 519 -6.58 12.75 -26.84
C ALA A 519 -7.70 13.61 -26.24
N ARG A 520 -8.19 14.62 -26.97
CA ARG A 520 -9.31 15.46 -26.52
C ARG A 520 -10.64 14.71 -26.43
N ALA A 521 -10.89 13.78 -27.34
CA ALA A 521 -12.10 12.97 -27.29
C ALA A 521 -12.14 12.10 -26.02
N VAL A 522 -11.04 11.38 -25.74
CA VAL A 522 -10.91 10.56 -24.52
C VAL A 522 -10.99 11.43 -23.25
N ALA A 523 -10.29 12.57 -23.22
CA ALA A 523 -10.35 13.47 -22.05
C ALA A 523 -11.76 14.01 -21.79
N ALA A 524 -12.50 14.32 -22.84
CA ALA A 524 -13.89 14.78 -22.73
C ALA A 524 -14.83 13.68 -22.24
N GLU A 525 -14.66 12.44 -22.72
CA GLU A 525 -15.39 11.26 -22.28
C GLU A 525 -15.18 10.98 -20.79
N LEU A 526 -13.93 11.03 -20.33
CA LEU A 526 -13.54 10.78 -18.94
C LEU A 526 -13.78 11.99 -18.01
N GLY A 527 -14.02 13.17 -18.59
CA GLY A 527 -14.18 14.39 -17.81
C GLY A 527 -12.87 14.94 -17.25
N ILE A 528 -11.72 14.69 -17.85
CA ILE A 528 -10.40 15.18 -17.43
C ILE A 528 -10.28 16.69 -17.72
N ASP A 529 -9.65 17.44 -16.81
CA ASP A 529 -9.62 18.91 -16.86
C ASP A 529 -8.65 19.45 -17.92
N GLU A 530 -7.50 18.79 -18.10
CA GLU A 530 -6.43 19.23 -19.01
C GLU A 530 -5.79 18.06 -19.74
N VAL A 531 -5.40 18.24 -21.00
CA VAL A 531 -4.77 17.21 -21.80
C VAL A 531 -3.58 17.78 -22.59
N HIS A 532 -2.44 17.07 -22.52
CA HIS A 532 -1.25 17.31 -23.33
C HIS A 532 -1.04 16.12 -24.24
N ALA A 533 -1.07 16.36 -25.54
CA ALA A 533 -1.03 15.36 -26.58
C ALA A 533 0.25 15.47 -27.42
N GLU A 534 0.54 14.46 -28.26
CA GLU A 534 1.67 14.39 -29.18
C GLU A 534 3.04 14.45 -28.48
N LEU A 535 3.08 13.96 -27.21
CA LEU A 535 4.28 13.99 -26.38
C LEU A 535 5.21 12.80 -26.69
N LEU A 536 6.48 13.07 -26.82
CA LEU A 536 7.53 12.06 -26.73
C LEU A 536 7.83 11.72 -25.25
N PRO A 537 8.44 10.59 -24.92
CA PRO A 537 8.74 10.22 -23.53
C PRO A 537 9.49 11.30 -22.73
N GLN A 538 10.44 11.99 -23.37
CA GLN A 538 11.18 13.10 -22.78
C GLN A 538 10.31 14.34 -22.51
N ASP A 539 9.30 14.57 -23.38
CA ASP A 539 8.40 15.71 -23.24
C ASP A 539 7.45 15.50 -22.07
N LYS A 540 7.04 14.25 -21.79
CA LYS A 540 6.23 13.91 -20.60
C LYS A 540 6.92 14.33 -19.30
N VAL A 541 8.24 14.11 -19.18
CA VAL A 541 9.02 14.53 -18.01
C VAL A 541 9.00 16.05 -17.85
N ALA A 542 9.22 16.79 -18.94
CA ALA A 542 9.21 18.26 -18.91
C ALA A 542 7.83 18.82 -18.54
N GLU A 543 6.74 18.20 -19.04
CA GLU A 543 5.37 18.59 -18.70
C GLU A 543 5.06 18.33 -17.23
N VAL A 544 5.48 17.18 -16.67
CA VAL A 544 5.31 16.90 -15.24
C VAL A 544 6.09 17.89 -14.39
N GLU A 545 7.30 18.29 -14.78
CA GLU A 545 8.05 19.34 -14.07
C GLU A 545 7.34 20.71 -14.11
N ALA A 546 6.74 21.06 -15.24
CA ALA A 546 5.94 22.28 -15.36
C ALA A 546 4.68 22.25 -14.46
N LEU A 547 3.98 21.10 -14.44
CA LEU A 547 2.80 20.88 -13.60
C LEU A 547 3.16 20.84 -12.11
N LEU A 548 4.30 20.27 -11.72
CA LEU A 548 4.82 20.34 -10.36
C LEU A 548 5.03 21.79 -9.91
N ALA A 549 5.72 22.58 -10.73
CA ALA A 549 5.96 23.99 -10.43
C ALA A 549 4.65 24.81 -10.41
N GLN A 550 3.65 24.42 -11.19
CA GLN A 550 2.32 25.03 -11.15
C GLN A 550 1.59 24.65 -9.86
N THR A 551 1.52 23.36 -9.52
CA THR A 551 0.86 22.86 -8.29
C THR A 551 1.49 23.51 -7.05
N GLU A 552 2.81 23.63 -7.00
CA GLU A 552 3.50 24.29 -5.89
C GLU A 552 3.09 25.76 -5.75
N ARG A 553 2.99 26.50 -6.85
CA ARG A 553 2.55 27.91 -6.84
C ARG A 553 1.09 28.05 -6.42
N ASP A 554 0.19 27.24 -6.99
CA ASP A 554 -1.25 27.34 -6.77
C ASP A 554 -1.63 26.96 -5.32
N THR A 555 -0.84 26.12 -4.68
CA THR A 555 -1.08 25.61 -3.32
C THR A 555 -0.17 26.22 -2.25
N ASN A 556 0.67 27.19 -2.60
CA ASN A 556 1.71 27.75 -1.72
C ASN A 556 2.61 26.64 -1.11
N GLY A 557 2.99 25.67 -1.92
CA GLY A 557 3.87 24.55 -1.53
C GLY A 557 3.23 23.46 -0.68
N LYS A 558 1.91 23.46 -0.49
CA LYS A 558 1.20 22.49 0.35
C LYS A 558 0.61 21.32 -0.42
N GLY A 559 0.20 21.54 -1.65
CA GLY A 559 -0.35 20.49 -2.51
C GLY A 559 0.75 19.67 -3.18
N LYS A 560 0.44 18.41 -3.45
CA LYS A 560 1.31 17.44 -4.09
C LYS A 560 0.73 17.00 -5.44
N LEU A 561 1.62 16.61 -6.36
CA LEU A 561 1.29 16.04 -7.65
C LEU A 561 1.59 14.54 -7.63
N ALA A 562 0.57 13.73 -7.95
CA ALA A 562 0.73 12.31 -8.21
C ALA A 562 0.73 12.06 -9.73
N PHE A 563 1.66 11.26 -10.22
CA PHE A 563 1.67 10.74 -11.58
C PHE A 563 1.29 9.26 -11.55
N VAL A 564 0.39 8.87 -12.44
CA VAL A 564 -0.12 7.49 -12.57
C VAL A 564 0.23 6.95 -13.94
N GLY A 565 0.89 5.80 -14.00
CA GLY A 565 1.32 5.15 -15.25
C GLY A 565 1.45 3.64 -15.10
N ASP A 566 1.71 2.94 -16.21
CA ASP A 566 1.95 1.48 -16.23
C ASP A 566 3.34 1.07 -15.72
N GLY A 567 4.24 2.02 -15.57
CA GLY A 567 5.58 1.85 -15.04
C GLY A 567 6.63 1.28 -15.99
N ILE A 568 6.25 0.75 -17.14
CA ILE A 568 7.21 0.18 -18.10
C ILE A 568 7.90 1.29 -18.89
N ASN A 569 7.10 2.19 -19.47
CA ASN A 569 7.59 3.29 -20.30
C ASN A 569 7.77 4.59 -19.51
N ASP A 570 7.08 4.73 -18.40
CA ASP A 570 6.95 5.97 -17.64
C ASP A 570 7.83 6.02 -16.38
N ALA A 571 8.74 5.04 -16.16
CA ALA A 571 9.64 5.02 -15.01
C ALA A 571 10.37 6.35 -14.74
N PRO A 572 10.90 7.09 -15.75
CA PRO A 572 11.49 8.40 -15.53
C PRO A 572 10.50 9.46 -15.03
N VAL A 573 9.23 9.36 -15.44
CA VAL A 573 8.17 10.30 -15.07
C VAL A 573 7.68 9.98 -13.64
N LEU A 574 7.49 8.69 -13.33
CA LEU A 574 7.13 8.20 -11.99
C LEU A 574 8.11 8.69 -10.91
N THR A 575 9.41 8.58 -11.19
CA THR A 575 10.45 9.01 -10.25
C THR A 575 10.55 10.54 -10.11
N ARG A 576 10.03 11.29 -11.07
CA ARG A 576 10.11 12.76 -11.09
C ARG A 576 8.95 13.43 -10.37
N ALA A 577 7.78 12.82 -10.32
CA ALA A 577 6.61 13.31 -9.61
C ALA A 577 6.86 13.41 -8.08
N ASP A 578 6.01 14.15 -7.34
CA ASP A 578 6.03 14.08 -5.87
C ASP A 578 5.65 12.67 -5.38
N ILE A 579 4.80 11.98 -6.16
CA ILE A 579 4.35 10.61 -5.90
C ILE A 579 4.19 9.91 -7.24
N GLY A 580 4.95 8.84 -7.46
CA GLY A 580 4.78 7.93 -8.60
C GLY A 580 3.86 6.78 -8.21
N ILE A 581 2.79 6.56 -8.96
CA ILE A 581 1.82 5.47 -8.76
C ILE A 581 1.87 4.56 -9.99
N ALA A 582 2.24 3.29 -9.80
CA ALA A 582 2.18 2.29 -10.86
C ALA A 582 0.89 1.47 -10.76
N MET A 583 0.22 1.28 -11.92
CA MET A 583 -1.00 0.47 -12.04
C MET A 583 -0.68 -0.89 -12.66
N GLY A 584 -1.46 -1.92 -12.26
CA GLY A 584 -1.38 -3.26 -12.86
C GLY A 584 0.00 -3.91 -12.77
N ALA A 585 0.83 -3.51 -11.79
CA ALA A 585 2.25 -3.83 -11.73
C ALA A 585 2.57 -5.29 -11.36
N MET A 586 1.55 -6.17 -11.28
CA MET A 586 1.78 -7.60 -11.09
C MET A 586 2.46 -8.20 -12.33
N GLY A 587 3.79 -8.23 -12.30
CA GLY A 587 4.62 -8.77 -13.40
C GLY A 587 5.66 -7.80 -13.96
N SER A 588 5.57 -6.49 -13.67
CA SER A 588 6.58 -5.51 -14.09
C SER A 588 7.49 -5.10 -12.94
N ASP A 589 8.64 -5.75 -12.85
CA ASP A 589 9.66 -5.43 -11.85
C ASP A 589 10.13 -3.97 -11.95
N ALA A 590 10.25 -3.45 -13.16
CA ALA A 590 10.65 -2.06 -13.40
C ALA A 590 9.61 -1.05 -12.87
N ALA A 591 8.33 -1.35 -13.02
CA ALA A 591 7.24 -0.52 -12.48
C ALA A 591 7.26 -0.52 -10.95
N ILE A 592 7.39 -1.72 -10.36
CA ILE A 592 7.49 -1.88 -8.91
C ILE A 592 8.69 -1.09 -8.38
N GLU A 593 9.85 -1.11 -9.04
CA GLU A 593 11.04 -0.40 -8.56
C GLU A 593 10.90 1.12 -8.66
N ALA A 594 10.37 1.63 -9.76
CA ALA A 594 10.29 3.06 -10.06
C ALA A 594 9.20 3.81 -9.28
N ALA A 595 8.08 3.16 -8.97
CA ALA A 595 6.94 3.80 -8.30
C ALA A 595 7.14 3.90 -6.78
N ASP A 596 6.47 4.87 -6.15
CA ASP A 596 6.38 5.05 -4.70
C ASP A 596 5.18 4.32 -4.11
N ILE A 597 4.15 4.15 -4.93
CA ILE A 597 2.91 3.42 -4.62
C ILE A 597 2.63 2.48 -5.79
N VAL A 598 2.27 1.24 -5.47
CA VAL A 598 1.96 0.21 -6.46
C VAL A 598 0.54 -0.28 -6.22
N LEU A 599 -0.30 -0.19 -7.25
CA LEU A 599 -1.63 -0.78 -7.26
C LEU A 599 -1.50 -2.19 -7.86
N MET A 600 -1.87 -3.20 -7.08
CA MET A 600 -1.68 -4.61 -7.46
C MET A 600 -2.71 -5.06 -8.50
N ASN A 601 -3.90 -4.50 -8.44
CA ASN A 601 -4.94 -4.65 -9.45
C ASN A 601 -4.89 -3.52 -10.47
N ASP A 602 -5.55 -3.71 -11.58
CA ASP A 602 -5.59 -2.72 -12.66
C ASP A 602 -6.85 -1.82 -12.59
N ASP A 603 -7.33 -1.54 -11.35
CA ASP A 603 -8.52 -0.73 -11.10
C ASP A 603 -8.17 0.74 -10.81
N PRO A 604 -8.55 1.69 -11.68
CA PRO A 604 -8.31 3.11 -11.45
C PRO A 604 -9.01 3.68 -10.19
N ASP A 605 -10.07 3.06 -9.68
CA ASP A 605 -10.78 3.49 -8.47
C ASP A 605 -9.89 3.40 -7.23
N ASP A 606 -8.89 2.53 -7.22
CA ASP A 606 -7.98 2.38 -6.09
C ASP A 606 -7.11 3.60 -5.84
N ILE A 607 -6.91 4.46 -6.82
CA ILE A 607 -6.23 5.74 -6.62
C ILE A 607 -7.05 6.64 -5.68
N ALA A 608 -8.37 6.71 -5.90
CA ALA A 608 -9.26 7.47 -5.05
C ALA A 608 -9.34 6.87 -3.64
N ARG A 609 -9.41 5.53 -3.53
CA ARG A 609 -9.38 4.80 -2.25
C ARG A 609 -8.08 5.06 -1.49
N ALA A 610 -6.93 5.05 -2.19
CA ALA A 610 -5.62 5.35 -1.61
C ALA A 610 -5.54 6.77 -1.04
N ILE A 611 -6.02 7.79 -1.78
CA ILE A 611 -6.07 9.18 -1.33
C ILE A 611 -7.00 9.34 -0.11
N HIS A 612 -8.16 8.72 -0.13
CA HIS A 612 -9.08 8.74 1.01
C HIS A 612 -8.46 8.13 2.27
N LEU A 613 -7.80 6.98 2.13
CA LEU A 613 -7.12 6.30 3.23
C LEU A 613 -5.98 7.16 3.78
N ALA A 614 -5.19 7.75 2.91
CA ALA A 614 -4.09 8.65 3.28
C ALA A 614 -4.60 9.87 4.07
N ARG A 615 -5.64 10.54 3.59
CA ARG A 615 -6.28 11.69 4.26
C ARG A 615 -6.87 11.32 5.62
N ARG A 616 -7.50 10.15 5.72
CA ARG A 616 -8.01 9.64 6.99
C ARG A 616 -6.88 9.37 7.98
N THR A 617 -5.79 8.74 7.52
CA THR A 617 -4.61 8.46 8.34
C THR A 617 -4.00 9.77 8.84
N MET A 618 -3.83 10.76 7.98
CA MET A 618 -3.38 12.10 8.37
C MET A 618 -4.32 12.78 9.36
N GLY A 619 -5.63 12.62 9.18
CA GLY A 619 -6.62 13.10 10.14
C GLY A 619 -6.45 12.50 11.54
N ILE A 620 -6.18 11.20 11.64
CA ILE A 620 -5.89 10.49 12.90
C ILE A 620 -4.58 11.00 13.51
N VAL A 621 -3.52 11.17 12.69
CA VAL A 621 -2.23 11.73 13.12
C VAL A 621 -2.43 13.11 13.75
N TRP A 622 -3.14 14.02 13.08
CA TRP A 622 -3.42 15.36 13.61
C TRP A 622 -4.30 15.35 14.86
N GLN A 623 -5.30 14.46 14.94
CA GLN A 623 -6.11 14.27 16.15
C GLN A 623 -5.21 13.90 17.34
N ASN A 624 -4.29 12.95 17.17
CA ASN A 624 -3.36 12.53 18.21
C ASN A 624 -2.42 13.66 18.62
N ILE A 625 -1.86 14.41 17.66
CA ILE A 625 -0.97 15.54 17.93
C ILE A 625 -1.69 16.61 18.75
N VAL A 626 -2.85 17.08 18.29
CA VAL A 626 -3.60 18.15 18.94
C VAL A 626 -4.09 17.73 20.33
N PHE A 627 -4.60 16.49 20.44
CA PHE A 627 -5.08 15.97 21.71
C PHE A 627 -3.93 15.82 22.73
N ALA A 628 -2.83 15.17 22.34
CA ALA A 628 -1.70 14.95 23.24
C ALA A 628 -1.06 16.28 23.70
N LEU A 629 -0.81 17.20 22.77
CA LEU A 629 -0.24 18.51 23.11
C LEU A 629 -1.21 19.35 23.95
N GLY A 630 -2.50 19.33 23.65
CA GLY A 630 -3.52 20.10 24.36
C GLY A 630 -3.65 19.65 25.82
N VAL A 631 -3.77 18.34 26.06
CA VAL A 631 -3.86 17.80 27.43
C VAL A 631 -2.56 18.07 28.20
N LYS A 632 -1.40 17.83 27.58
CA LYS A 632 -0.10 18.09 28.23
C LYS A 632 0.06 19.55 28.61
N PHE A 633 -0.24 20.47 27.71
CA PHE A 633 -0.17 21.90 27.98
C PHE A 633 -1.07 22.29 29.16
N ALA A 634 -2.31 21.78 29.19
CA ALA A 634 -3.23 22.04 30.29
C ALA A 634 -2.70 21.55 31.64
N VAL A 635 -2.16 20.31 31.68
CA VAL A 635 -1.63 19.73 32.92
C VAL A 635 -0.31 20.43 33.34
N LEU A 636 0.55 20.81 32.41
CA LEU A 636 1.76 21.62 32.70
C LEU A 636 1.40 22.96 33.36
N VAL A 637 0.37 23.64 32.86
CA VAL A 637 -0.12 24.88 33.48
C VAL A 637 -0.64 24.61 34.90
N LEU A 638 -1.46 23.56 35.09
CA LEU A 638 -1.97 23.19 36.42
C LEU A 638 -0.84 22.81 37.38
N ALA A 639 0.21 22.12 36.90
CA ALA A 639 1.38 21.76 37.70
C ALA A 639 2.18 23.00 38.12
N ALA A 640 2.37 23.98 37.23
CA ALA A 640 3.04 25.24 37.55
C ALA A 640 2.30 26.02 38.65
N PHE A 641 0.95 25.98 38.67
CA PHE A 641 0.15 26.59 39.73
C PHE A 641 0.05 25.75 41.02
N GLY A 642 0.63 24.52 41.02
CA GLY A 642 0.56 23.62 42.18
C GLY A 642 -0.80 22.95 42.37
N ILE A 643 -1.66 22.95 41.37
CA ILE A 643 -2.98 22.30 41.37
C ILE A 643 -2.84 20.81 40.96
N ALA A 644 -1.97 20.52 40.01
CA ALA A 644 -1.72 19.15 39.61
C ALA A 644 -0.71 18.48 40.55
N ASN A 645 -1.06 17.27 40.98
CA ASN A 645 -0.18 16.38 41.73
C ASN A 645 0.49 15.34 40.78
N MET A 646 1.40 14.55 41.32
CA MET A 646 2.11 13.51 40.59
C MET A 646 1.19 12.46 39.97
N TRP A 647 0.08 12.11 40.64
CA TRP A 647 -0.90 11.16 40.11
C TRP A 647 -1.60 11.68 38.84
N MET A 648 -2.00 12.96 38.86
CA MET A 648 -2.57 13.60 37.68
C MET A 648 -1.55 13.69 36.53
N ALA A 649 -0.28 13.92 36.86
CA ALA A 649 0.81 13.96 35.89
C ALA A 649 0.97 12.63 35.13
N VAL A 650 1.07 11.54 35.88
CA VAL A 650 1.19 10.18 35.31
C VAL A 650 -0.05 9.76 34.54
N PHE A 651 -1.24 10.01 35.09
CA PHE A 651 -2.48 9.72 34.40
C PHE A 651 -2.59 10.48 33.07
N ALA A 652 -2.18 11.76 33.04
CA ALA A 652 -2.15 12.55 31.83
C ALA A 652 -1.12 12.04 30.81
N ASP A 653 0.00 11.48 31.25
CA ASP A 653 1.01 10.93 30.34
C ASP A 653 0.62 9.55 29.81
N VAL A 654 0.43 8.57 30.70
CA VAL A 654 0.08 7.19 30.31
C VAL A 654 -1.33 7.10 29.72
N GLY A 655 -2.32 7.78 30.31
CA GLY A 655 -3.69 7.77 29.81
C GLY A 655 -3.83 8.38 28.42
N VAL A 656 -3.15 9.50 28.17
CA VAL A 656 -3.11 10.13 26.85
C VAL A 656 -2.42 9.23 25.82
N ALA A 657 -1.31 8.58 26.21
CA ALA A 657 -0.61 7.64 25.33
C ALA A 657 -1.52 6.46 24.93
N VAL A 658 -2.23 5.85 25.91
CA VAL A 658 -3.19 4.76 25.63
C VAL A 658 -4.31 5.21 24.68
N ILE A 659 -4.92 6.37 24.94
CA ILE A 659 -6.00 6.90 24.07
C ILE A 659 -5.45 7.18 22.66
N ALA A 660 -4.28 7.77 22.54
CA ALA A 660 -3.65 8.08 21.25
C ALA A 660 -3.30 6.80 20.46
N ILE A 661 -2.81 5.75 21.12
CA ILE A 661 -2.56 4.44 20.54
C ILE A 661 -3.86 3.79 20.04
N LEU A 662 -4.91 3.79 20.85
CA LEU A 662 -6.22 3.25 20.45
C LEU A 662 -6.80 4.01 19.25
N ASN A 663 -6.62 5.33 19.22
CA ASN A 663 -7.01 6.14 18.06
C ASN A 663 -6.17 5.82 16.82
N ALA A 664 -4.85 5.62 16.96
CA ALA A 664 -3.94 5.24 15.88
C ALA A 664 -4.33 3.91 15.23
N MET A 665 -4.74 2.91 16.04
CA MET A 665 -5.20 1.62 15.54
C MET A 665 -6.42 1.70 14.60
N ARG A 666 -7.19 2.80 14.64
CA ARG A 666 -8.31 3.02 13.72
C ARG A 666 -7.86 3.20 12.27
N ALA A 667 -6.60 3.57 12.03
CA ALA A 667 -6.04 3.67 10.68
C ALA A 667 -6.00 2.31 9.95
N MET A 668 -5.88 1.19 10.69
CA MET A 668 -5.90 -0.17 10.14
C MET A 668 -7.29 -0.64 9.67
N ASN A 669 -8.36 0.03 10.06
CA ASN A 669 -9.72 -0.41 9.75
C ASN A 669 -10.16 0.10 8.38
N VAL A 670 -10.10 -0.76 7.38
CA VAL A 670 -10.45 -0.47 5.98
C VAL A 670 -11.81 -1.03 5.55
N LYS A 671 -12.61 -1.61 6.47
CA LYS A 671 -13.91 -2.23 6.13
C LYS A 671 -14.82 -1.34 5.28
N ARG A 672 -14.76 -0.03 5.47
CA ARG A 672 -15.56 0.95 4.70
C ARG A 672 -15.14 1.08 3.23
N TYR A 673 -14.01 0.57 2.85
CA TYR A 673 -13.46 0.65 1.49
C TYR A 673 -13.54 -0.69 0.75
N LEU A 674 -14.00 -1.75 1.44
CA LEU A 674 -14.23 -3.09 0.90
C LEU A 674 -15.69 -3.30 0.47
N ASP A 675 -16.61 -2.44 0.94
CA ASP A 675 -18.03 -2.39 0.55
C ASP A 675 -18.20 -1.41 -0.62
#